data_eb3f5a9ee8534d16bcf9ba69f7a761a0
#
_entry.id   eb3f5a9ee8534d16bcf9ba69f7a761a0
#
_cell.length_a   1.000
_cell.length_b   1.000
_cell.length_c   1.000
_cell.angle_alpha   90.00
_cell.angle_beta   90.00
_cell.angle_gamma   90.00
#
_symmetry.space_group_name_H-M   'P 1'
#
loop_
_entity.id
_entity.type
_entity.pdbx_description
1 polymer ?
#
loop_
_entity_poly.entity_id
_entity_poly.type
_entity_poly.pdbx_seq_one_letter_code
_entity_poly.pdbx_strand_id
1 'polypeptide(L)'
;SSSTVSGSKTSTYYRSDGIKAFSLTVYGTFSYDGKEAKILKAGTDSNISKISTKTLDTTTGHGIYASWVLKVNYAGDLKGDYRVLEDIPEGMELGYIRIKWHGNKAQSVVSKTMDGLGDDWKQYSNTATNDNGRSQNTTYYYNKTTNKALIKLGEFENKHTRDECSIDVQVVCRVTDSKVLLGGQSKTFANKVTLQSNDGEEHLATSSSTAALEKNSLDKSHPETFNGQTIKYTITANTLSQKLPSNDGNKLTLVDKLGDNLELDITSIEAKDDAGNSVQIEKAFNPETNTLEISIPNEKKIIITYTVTVNIAPDISTKVSNKVYWKSYGNDGGKNDVIPDFSYNLIAGGSTTTTDNPHLTIKKIDQDNANPMSGVTFDIYECKLNGDKIQRVEGGTTSGETENGLYAVQAPFVTYYNTIYEVKERNTPDGYMKDDSSYYIICVDKKNSDDYADDVKQCIAYFDKQSNKKYKVAYSSTDFNLTIYNSQKGILVKKAFINNAMGTSHKPVSGTYTFGLYDNPQGSGSPLQVKTITYSTGETEEKYTKFINLNPKITYYVFELDDEGRPITNTSQEVTVNKLPYVVDYKVKGNSTSKAVVVGDEVIVTNSLRTKKLPSAGSRLTLIYRQLGLAMVGASCTVLLIIYKNRVKKIKEEEIGK
;
A
#
# COMPACT_ATOMS: atom_id res chain seq x y z
N SER A 1 -32.04 2.34 -12.18
CA SER A 1 -31.56 1.45 -11.11
C SER A 1 -31.95 0.02 -11.48
N SER A 2 -30.93 -0.80 -11.78
CA SER A 2 -31.17 -2.24 -11.99
C SER A 2 -31.36 -2.91 -10.64
N SER A 3 -32.41 -3.67 -10.47
CA SER A 3 -32.61 -4.52 -9.30
C SER A 3 -32.32 -5.97 -9.68
N THR A 4 -31.49 -6.65 -8.89
CA THR A 4 -31.22 -8.07 -9.06
C THR A 4 -31.98 -8.85 -7.99
N VAL A 5 -32.77 -9.82 -8.40
CA VAL A 5 -33.52 -10.69 -7.50
C VAL A 5 -33.01 -12.12 -7.67
N SER A 6 -32.57 -12.74 -6.58
CA SER A 6 -32.18 -14.15 -6.56
C SER A 6 -33.32 -15.00 -6.02
N GLY A 7 -33.62 -16.11 -6.69
CA GLY A 7 -34.66 -17.03 -6.28
C GLY A 7 -34.41 -18.45 -6.75
N SER A 8 -35.15 -19.41 -6.17
CA SER A 8 -35.16 -20.78 -6.66
C SER A 8 -36.62 -21.22 -6.90
N LYS A 9 -36.81 -21.99 -7.95
CA LYS A 9 -38.12 -22.67 -8.22
C LYS A 9 -37.84 -24.16 -8.36
N THR A 10 -38.53 -24.96 -7.55
CA THR A 10 -38.50 -26.42 -7.66
C THR A 10 -39.73 -26.90 -8.38
N SER A 11 -39.57 -27.67 -9.45
CA SER A 11 -40.61 -28.41 -10.11
C SER A 11 -40.39 -29.89 -9.91
N THR A 12 -41.45 -30.59 -9.47
CA THR A 12 -41.42 -32.05 -9.30
C THR A 12 -42.14 -32.70 -10.44
N TYR A 13 -41.50 -33.63 -11.10
CA TYR A 13 -42.03 -34.38 -12.22
C TYR A 13 -42.39 -35.79 -11.75
N TYR A 14 -43.55 -36.24 -12.14
CA TYR A 14 -44.06 -37.56 -11.80
C TYR A 14 -44.19 -38.41 -13.07
N ARG A 15 -43.98 -39.70 -12.92
CA ARG A 15 -44.28 -40.66 -13.98
C ARG A 15 -45.78 -40.83 -14.13
N SER A 16 -46.24 -41.44 -15.23
CA SER A 16 -47.64 -41.68 -15.51
C SER A 16 -48.35 -42.58 -14.47
N ASP A 17 -47.56 -43.33 -13.68
CA ASP A 17 -48.04 -44.16 -12.56
C ASP A 17 -48.14 -43.39 -11.22
N GLY A 18 -47.89 -42.05 -11.23
CA GLY A 18 -47.96 -41.22 -10.05
C GLY A 18 -46.69 -41.23 -9.17
N ILE A 19 -45.70 -42.01 -9.55
CA ILE A 19 -44.42 -42.06 -8.81
C ILE A 19 -43.55 -40.87 -9.18
N LYS A 20 -42.97 -40.24 -8.18
CA LYS A 20 -42.00 -39.13 -8.36
C LYS A 20 -40.80 -39.60 -9.17
N ALA A 21 -40.63 -39.07 -10.37
CA ALA A 21 -39.52 -39.40 -11.24
C ALA A 21 -38.25 -38.62 -10.83
N PHE A 22 -38.38 -37.30 -10.69
CA PHE A 22 -37.30 -36.41 -10.24
C PHE A 22 -37.84 -35.06 -9.80
N SER A 23 -37.08 -34.33 -9.06
CA SER A 23 -37.32 -32.91 -8.78
C SER A 23 -36.19 -32.09 -9.38
N LEU A 24 -36.52 -31.09 -10.16
CA LEU A 24 -35.58 -30.11 -10.69
C LEU A 24 -35.75 -28.81 -9.92
N THR A 25 -34.69 -28.41 -9.25
CA THR A 25 -34.62 -27.09 -8.62
C THR A 25 -33.73 -26.20 -9.46
N VAL A 26 -34.27 -25.16 -10.02
CA VAL A 26 -33.54 -24.15 -10.79
C VAL A 26 -33.28 -22.96 -9.88
N TYR A 27 -32.02 -22.64 -9.68
CA TYR A 27 -31.60 -21.41 -9.03
C TYR A 27 -31.31 -20.39 -10.13
N GLY A 28 -31.87 -19.21 -10.02
CA GLY A 28 -31.66 -18.17 -11.02
C GLY A 28 -31.50 -16.79 -10.40
N THR A 29 -30.69 -15.96 -11.05
CA THR A 29 -30.61 -14.54 -10.76
C THR A 29 -31.27 -13.80 -11.91
N PHE A 30 -32.28 -12.99 -11.61
CA PHE A 30 -32.97 -12.14 -12.58
C PHE A 30 -32.43 -10.72 -12.44
N SER A 31 -31.96 -10.13 -13.54
CA SER A 31 -31.67 -8.71 -13.58
C SER A 31 -32.72 -7.99 -14.40
N TYR A 32 -33.26 -6.91 -13.84
CA TYR A 32 -34.28 -6.09 -14.49
C TYR A 32 -33.75 -4.66 -14.61
N ASP A 33 -33.60 -4.18 -15.83
CA ASP A 33 -33.15 -2.82 -16.14
C ASP A 33 -34.28 -1.86 -16.50
N GLY A 34 -35.51 -2.26 -16.26
CA GLY A 34 -36.72 -1.49 -16.54
C GLY A 34 -37.32 -1.71 -17.93
N LYS A 35 -36.69 -2.52 -18.81
CA LYS A 35 -37.20 -2.79 -20.16
C LYS A 35 -37.22 -4.27 -20.56
N GLU A 36 -36.28 -5.09 -20.05
CA GLU A 36 -36.27 -6.54 -20.32
C GLU A 36 -35.75 -7.31 -19.11
N ALA A 37 -36.43 -8.39 -18.75
CA ALA A 37 -35.94 -9.33 -17.76
C ALA A 37 -35.03 -10.36 -18.48
N LYS A 38 -33.75 -10.37 -18.19
CA LYS A 38 -32.84 -11.42 -18.66
C LYS A 38 -32.84 -12.59 -17.70
N ILE A 39 -33.10 -13.78 -18.20
CA ILE A 39 -33.05 -15.01 -17.44
C ILE A 39 -31.59 -15.47 -17.43
N LEU A 40 -30.96 -15.39 -16.27
CA LEU A 40 -29.62 -15.95 -16.06
C LEU A 40 -29.80 -17.42 -15.64
N LYS A 41 -29.45 -18.35 -16.50
CA LYS A 41 -29.41 -19.77 -16.13
C LYS A 41 -28.18 -20.00 -15.23
N ALA A 42 -28.41 -20.25 -13.95
CA ALA A 42 -27.36 -20.59 -13.00
C ALA A 42 -27.55 -22.02 -12.50
N GLY A 43 -26.45 -22.75 -12.41
CA GLY A 43 -26.30 -23.85 -11.48
C GLY A 43 -26.11 -25.25 -12.07
N THR A 44 -26.94 -25.80 -12.90
CA THR A 44 -26.80 -27.16 -13.45
C THR A 44 -26.96 -27.19 -14.95
N ASP A 45 -26.25 -26.30 -15.62
CA ASP A 45 -26.19 -26.33 -17.07
C ASP A 45 -25.24 -27.45 -17.48
N SER A 46 -25.78 -28.47 -18.18
CA SER A 46 -24.99 -29.60 -18.69
C SER A 46 -23.97 -29.20 -19.76
N ASN A 47 -24.10 -28.00 -20.34
CA ASN A 47 -23.22 -27.48 -21.37
C ASN A 47 -22.07 -26.63 -20.85
N ILE A 48 -22.17 -26.12 -19.63
CA ILE A 48 -21.08 -25.40 -19.01
C ILE A 48 -20.84 -25.86 -17.59
N SER A 49 -19.59 -25.93 -17.20
CA SER A 49 -19.15 -26.12 -15.82
C SER A 49 -17.81 -25.42 -15.62
N LYS A 50 -17.60 -24.89 -14.42
CA LYS A 50 -16.32 -24.26 -14.06
C LYS A 50 -15.71 -25.02 -12.90
N ILE A 51 -14.43 -25.36 -13.00
CA ILE A 51 -13.69 -26.04 -11.96
C ILE A 51 -12.39 -25.30 -11.67
N SER A 52 -11.98 -25.29 -10.42
CA SER A 52 -10.63 -24.88 -10.04
C SER A 52 -9.67 -26.03 -10.35
N THR A 53 -8.61 -25.74 -11.10
CA THR A 53 -7.61 -26.73 -11.49
C THR A 53 -6.32 -26.63 -10.69
N LYS A 54 -6.06 -25.48 -10.10
CA LYS A 54 -4.88 -25.23 -9.27
C LYS A 54 -5.14 -24.09 -8.30
N THR A 55 -4.80 -24.29 -7.03
CA THR A 55 -5.04 -23.29 -6.00
C THR A 55 -3.88 -22.32 -5.85
N LEU A 56 -2.64 -22.77 -6.08
CA LEU A 56 -1.45 -21.95 -5.96
C LEU A 56 -0.37 -22.47 -6.89
N ASP A 57 0.29 -21.59 -7.66
CA ASP A 57 1.49 -21.90 -8.41
C ASP A 57 2.54 -20.81 -8.19
N THR A 58 3.63 -21.19 -7.54
CA THR A 58 4.78 -20.32 -7.29
C THR A 58 5.94 -20.60 -8.23
N THR A 59 5.80 -21.59 -9.15
CA THR A 59 6.94 -22.15 -9.90
C THR A 59 7.21 -21.49 -11.24
N THR A 60 6.28 -20.71 -11.78
CA THR A 60 6.39 -20.13 -13.12
C THR A 60 6.85 -18.67 -13.14
N GLY A 61 7.82 -18.28 -12.30
CA GLY A 61 8.35 -16.92 -12.30
C GLY A 61 7.61 -16.01 -11.32
N HIS A 62 7.57 -14.74 -11.55
CA HIS A 62 7.31 -13.65 -10.62
C HIS A 62 5.84 -13.49 -10.16
N GLY A 63 5.12 -14.56 -9.83
CA GLY A 63 3.73 -14.44 -9.38
C GLY A 63 3.18 -15.65 -8.65
N ILE A 64 2.09 -15.45 -7.93
CA ILE A 64 1.27 -16.46 -7.30
C ILE A 64 -0.02 -16.54 -8.10
N TYR A 65 -0.31 -17.72 -8.64
CA TYR A 65 -1.39 -17.90 -9.57
C TYR A 65 -2.43 -18.89 -9.06
N ALA A 66 -3.70 -18.59 -9.33
CA ALA A 66 -4.79 -19.55 -9.29
C ALA A 66 -5.33 -19.76 -10.71
N SER A 67 -5.82 -20.94 -11.01
CA SER A 67 -6.34 -21.26 -12.34
C SER A 67 -7.67 -21.99 -12.29
N TRP A 68 -8.51 -21.70 -13.29
CA TRP A 68 -9.81 -22.30 -13.50
C TRP A 68 -9.92 -22.81 -14.93
N VAL A 69 -10.78 -23.80 -15.11
CA VAL A 69 -11.18 -24.27 -16.43
C VAL A 69 -12.69 -24.18 -16.54
N LEU A 70 -13.16 -23.40 -17.52
CA LEU A 70 -14.53 -23.44 -18.00
C LEU A 70 -14.62 -24.52 -19.07
N LYS A 71 -15.49 -25.51 -18.83
CA LYS A 71 -15.84 -26.53 -19.80
C LYS A 71 -17.09 -26.10 -20.55
N VAL A 72 -17.02 -26.04 -21.89
CA VAL A 72 -18.08 -25.57 -22.77
C VAL A 72 -18.50 -26.67 -23.71
N ASN A 73 -19.80 -26.81 -23.93
CA ASN A 73 -20.44 -27.76 -24.85
C ASN A 73 -20.12 -29.24 -24.58
N TYR A 74 -19.97 -29.62 -23.33
CA TYR A 74 -19.73 -31.02 -22.95
C TYR A 74 -20.99 -31.90 -23.07
N ALA A 75 -22.20 -31.30 -23.10
CA ALA A 75 -23.43 -31.99 -23.43
C ALA A 75 -23.65 -32.11 -24.96
N GLY A 76 -23.00 -31.23 -25.75
CA GLY A 76 -23.04 -31.28 -27.19
C GLY A 76 -24.28 -30.68 -27.86
N ASP A 77 -25.05 -29.83 -27.14
CA ASP A 77 -26.30 -29.27 -27.60
C ASP A 77 -26.33 -27.73 -27.67
N LEU A 78 -25.19 -27.05 -27.52
CA LEU A 78 -25.09 -25.62 -27.78
C LEU A 78 -25.31 -25.31 -29.27
N LYS A 79 -26.05 -24.23 -29.51
CA LYS A 79 -26.42 -23.77 -30.85
C LYS A 79 -26.35 -22.25 -30.92
N GLY A 80 -25.71 -21.72 -31.96
CA GLY A 80 -25.60 -20.28 -32.18
C GLY A 80 -24.20 -19.73 -31.87
N ASP A 81 -24.05 -18.41 -31.95
CA ASP A 81 -22.79 -17.72 -31.75
C ASP A 81 -22.65 -17.32 -30.26
N TYR A 82 -21.55 -17.71 -29.65
CA TYR A 82 -21.29 -17.51 -28.23
C TYR A 82 -20.01 -16.74 -27.97
N ARG A 83 -20.00 -15.98 -26.87
CA ARG A 83 -18.83 -15.35 -26.29
C ARG A 83 -18.74 -15.66 -24.79
N VAL A 84 -17.53 -15.71 -24.27
CA VAL A 84 -17.23 -15.89 -22.85
C VAL A 84 -16.88 -14.54 -22.23
N LEU A 85 -17.57 -14.19 -21.16
CA LEU A 85 -17.22 -13.04 -20.31
C LEU A 85 -16.77 -13.57 -18.95
N GLU A 86 -15.49 -13.36 -18.64
CA GLU A 86 -14.87 -13.72 -17.36
C GLU A 86 -14.85 -12.51 -16.42
N ASP A 87 -15.42 -12.69 -15.24
CA ASP A 87 -15.26 -11.74 -14.12
C ASP A 87 -14.06 -12.16 -13.30
N ILE A 88 -12.93 -11.48 -13.49
CA ILE A 88 -11.71 -11.76 -12.73
C ILE A 88 -11.93 -11.36 -11.27
N PRO A 89 -11.65 -12.24 -10.28
CA PRO A 89 -11.92 -11.94 -8.88
C PRO A 89 -11.18 -10.69 -8.38
N GLU A 90 -11.83 -9.94 -7.49
CA GLU A 90 -11.18 -8.83 -6.79
C GLU A 90 -9.97 -9.31 -6.00
N GLY A 91 -8.84 -8.63 -6.13
CA GLY A 91 -7.55 -9.02 -5.57
C GLY A 91 -6.77 -9.98 -6.47
N MET A 92 -7.20 -10.12 -7.72
CA MET A 92 -6.47 -10.80 -8.78
C MET A 92 -6.42 -9.95 -10.04
N GLU A 93 -5.45 -10.22 -10.90
CA GLU A 93 -5.40 -9.74 -12.28
C GLU A 93 -5.27 -10.91 -13.24
N LEU A 94 -5.70 -10.73 -14.49
CA LEU A 94 -5.55 -11.75 -15.51
C LEU A 94 -4.07 -11.98 -15.83
N GLY A 95 -3.61 -13.22 -15.72
CA GLY A 95 -2.32 -13.65 -16.22
C GLY A 95 -2.40 -13.98 -17.70
N TYR A 96 -3.16 -14.99 -18.04
CA TYR A 96 -3.43 -15.37 -19.43
C TYR A 96 -4.68 -16.22 -19.54
N ILE A 97 -5.21 -16.31 -20.79
CA ILE A 97 -6.25 -17.25 -21.18
C ILE A 97 -5.74 -18.10 -22.33
N ARG A 98 -6.07 -19.38 -22.31
CA ARG A 98 -5.88 -20.26 -23.45
C ARG A 98 -7.04 -21.23 -23.60
N ILE A 99 -7.33 -21.61 -24.83
CA ILE A 99 -8.42 -22.53 -25.17
C ILE A 99 -7.81 -23.82 -25.65
N LYS A 100 -8.28 -24.94 -25.07
CA LYS A 100 -8.02 -26.28 -25.57
C LYS A 100 -9.34 -26.80 -26.09
N TRP A 101 -9.36 -27.19 -27.36
CA TRP A 101 -10.53 -27.80 -27.98
C TRP A 101 -10.37 -29.29 -28.07
N HIS A 102 -11.50 -29.98 -28.01
CA HIS A 102 -11.60 -31.42 -28.18
C HIS A 102 -12.44 -31.69 -29.43
N GLY A 103 -12.12 -32.79 -30.16
CA GLY A 103 -12.79 -33.13 -31.40
C GLY A 103 -12.35 -32.34 -32.64
N ASN A 104 -12.87 -32.72 -33.78
CA ASN A 104 -12.38 -32.25 -35.08
C ASN A 104 -12.98 -30.90 -35.52
N LYS A 105 -14.14 -30.51 -35.00
CA LYS A 105 -14.90 -29.33 -35.43
C LYS A 105 -14.72 -28.12 -34.52
N ALA A 106 -14.15 -28.27 -33.32
CA ALA A 106 -13.96 -27.18 -32.36
C ALA A 106 -13.15 -26.03 -32.92
N GLN A 107 -12.23 -26.26 -33.86
CA GLN A 107 -11.43 -25.20 -34.50
C GLN A 107 -12.27 -24.14 -35.22
N SER A 108 -13.46 -24.47 -35.69
CA SER A 108 -14.33 -23.54 -36.41
C SER A 108 -14.98 -22.50 -35.49
N VAL A 109 -15.06 -22.80 -34.20
CA VAL A 109 -15.76 -21.96 -33.21
C VAL A 109 -14.85 -21.19 -32.27
N VAL A 110 -13.54 -21.48 -32.25
CA VAL A 110 -12.62 -20.95 -31.24
C VAL A 110 -12.00 -19.61 -31.65
N SER A 111 -11.98 -18.67 -30.73
CA SER A 111 -11.08 -17.50 -30.73
C SER A 111 -11.22 -16.57 -31.93
N LYS A 112 -12.40 -16.05 -32.12
CA LYS A 112 -12.67 -15.06 -33.18
C LYS A 112 -12.25 -13.65 -32.72
N THR A 113 -11.92 -12.80 -33.70
CA THR A 113 -11.71 -11.37 -33.45
C THR A 113 -13.03 -10.65 -33.17
N MET A 114 -12.97 -9.60 -32.40
CA MET A 114 -14.11 -8.74 -32.09
C MET A 114 -13.79 -7.30 -32.46
N ASP A 115 -14.73 -6.67 -33.18
CA ASP A 115 -14.70 -5.26 -33.51
C ASP A 115 -15.63 -4.46 -32.60
N GLY A 116 -15.43 -3.15 -32.49
CA GLY A 116 -16.31 -2.25 -31.77
C GLY A 116 -16.15 -2.28 -30.24
N LEU A 117 -15.12 -2.91 -29.71
CA LEU A 117 -14.77 -2.78 -28.29
C LEU A 117 -14.16 -1.39 -28.04
N GLY A 118 -14.50 -0.78 -26.88
CA GLY A 118 -13.92 0.50 -26.47
C GLY A 118 -12.40 0.42 -26.21
N ASP A 119 -11.73 1.57 -26.16
CA ASP A 119 -10.26 1.69 -26.05
C ASP A 119 -9.67 1.06 -24.78
N ASP A 120 -10.47 0.85 -23.74
CA ASP A 120 -10.07 0.18 -22.50
C ASP A 120 -9.84 -1.32 -22.65
N TRP A 121 -10.34 -1.93 -23.74
CA TRP A 121 -10.13 -3.32 -24.03
C TRP A 121 -8.85 -3.53 -24.85
N LYS A 122 -7.89 -4.24 -24.27
CA LYS A 122 -6.65 -4.60 -24.97
C LYS A 122 -6.73 -6.03 -25.44
N GLN A 123 -6.31 -6.24 -26.70
CA GLN A 123 -6.25 -7.55 -27.31
C GLN A 123 -4.96 -8.27 -26.91
N TYR A 124 -5.11 -9.54 -26.57
CA TYR A 124 -4.02 -10.47 -26.27
C TYR A 124 -4.19 -11.75 -27.07
N SER A 125 -3.10 -12.50 -27.22
CA SER A 125 -3.13 -13.83 -27.79
C SER A 125 -2.23 -14.78 -27.02
N ASN A 126 -2.63 -16.06 -27.02
CA ASN A 126 -1.85 -17.14 -26.44
C ASN A 126 -1.99 -18.39 -27.33
N THR A 127 -1.00 -19.25 -27.32
CA THR A 127 -1.01 -20.48 -28.11
C THR A 127 -1.46 -21.65 -27.25
N ALA A 128 -2.40 -22.43 -27.77
CA ALA A 128 -2.82 -23.71 -27.19
C ALA A 128 -2.68 -24.82 -28.20
N THR A 129 -2.40 -26.04 -27.73
CA THR A 129 -2.32 -27.23 -28.53
C THR A 129 -3.44 -28.18 -28.12
N ASN A 130 -4.20 -28.70 -29.09
CA ASN A 130 -5.28 -29.66 -28.84
C ASN A 130 -4.74 -31.08 -28.64
N ASP A 131 -5.65 -32.03 -28.36
CA ASP A 131 -5.31 -33.46 -28.17
C ASP A 131 -4.71 -34.10 -29.40
N ASN A 132 -4.94 -33.55 -30.60
CA ASN A 132 -4.38 -34.02 -31.87
C ASN A 132 -3.05 -33.34 -32.25
N GLY A 133 -2.42 -32.61 -31.32
CA GLY A 133 -1.15 -31.90 -31.55
C GLY A 133 -1.23 -30.65 -32.43
N ARG A 134 -2.43 -30.18 -32.78
CA ARG A 134 -2.63 -28.96 -33.57
C ARG A 134 -2.60 -27.74 -32.67
N SER A 135 -1.79 -26.75 -33.04
CA SER A 135 -1.70 -25.46 -32.34
C SER A 135 -2.66 -24.46 -32.94
N GLN A 136 -3.26 -23.65 -32.08
CA GLN A 136 -4.10 -22.51 -32.44
C GLN A 136 -3.86 -21.33 -31.47
N ASN A 137 -3.84 -20.13 -32.02
CA ASN A 137 -3.80 -18.94 -31.19
C ASN A 137 -5.16 -18.67 -30.57
N THR A 138 -5.18 -18.48 -29.27
CA THR A 138 -6.33 -17.98 -28.53
C THR A 138 -6.26 -16.46 -28.52
N THR A 139 -7.21 -15.79 -29.16
CA THR A 139 -7.36 -14.33 -29.08
C THR A 139 -8.37 -14.01 -27.99
N TYR A 140 -8.01 -13.12 -27.10
CA TYR A 140 -8.91 -12.63 -26.02
C TYR A 140 -8.67 -11.15 -25.76
N TYR A 141 -9.62 -10.53 -25.10
CA TYR A 141 -9.58 -9.12 -24.76
C TYR A 141 -9.67 -8.96 -23.25
N TYR A 142 -8.90 -8.05 -22.69
CA TYR A 142 -8.91 -7.77 -21.26
C TYR A 142 -9.05 -6.29 -21.00
N ASN A 143 -10.03 -5.94 -20.17
CA ASN A 143 -10.24 -4.60 -19.64
C ASN A 143 -9.72 -4.56 -18.21
N LYS A 144 -8.57 -3.94 -18.02
CA LYS A 144 -7.92 -3.84 -16.71
C LYS A 144 -8.71 -2.96 -15.72
N THR A 145 -9.44 -1.97 -16.22
CA THR A 145 -10.24 -1.05 -15.39
C THR A 145 -11.44 -1.76 -14.75
N THR A 146 -12.14 -2.59 -15.52
CA THR A 146 -13.29 -3.36 -15.04
C THR A 146 -12.91 -4.75 -14.54
N ASN A 147 -11.66 -5.15 -14.72
CA ASN A 147 -11.12 -6.47 -14.40
C ASN A 147 -11.90 -7.62 -15.04
N LYS A 148 -12.25 -7.45 -16.32
CA LYS A 148 -13.02 -8.43 -17.09
C LYS A 148 -12.27 -8.86 -18.33
N ALA A 149 -12.42 -10.14 -18.70
CA ALA A 149 -11.90 -10.66 -19.95
C ALA A 149 -13.02 -11.17 -20.85
N LEU A 150 -12.81 -11.08 -22.16
CA LEU A 150 -13.79 -11.41 -23.17
C LEU A 150 -13.17 -12.25 -24.27
N ILE A 151 -13.88 -13.34 -24.66
CA ILE A 151 -13.44 -14.25 -25.70
C ILE A 151 -14.65 -14.54 -26.60
N LYS A 152 -14.52 -14.27 -27.90
CA LYS A 152 -15.53 -14.66 -28.88
C LYS A 152 -15.25 -16.08 -29.35
N LEU A 153 -16.15 -17.01 -29.06
CA LEU A 153 -16.02 -18.40 -29.49
C LEU A 153 -16.45 -18.59 -30.95
N GLY A 154 -17.52 -17.93 -31.38
CA GLY A 154 -18.13 -18.10 -32.68
C GLY A 154 -19.34 -19.04 -32.63
N GLU A 155 -19.74 -19.57 -33.76
CA GLU A 155 -21.02 -20.26 -33.95
C GLU A 155 -20.90 -21.76 -33.71
N PHE A 156 -21.78 -22.29 -32.84
CA PHE A 156 -22.00 -23.72 -32.62
C PHE A 156 -23.17 -24.18 -33.51
N GLU A 157 -22.96 -25.24 -34.27
CA GLU A 157 -24.00 -25.85 -35.09
C GLU A 157 -24.65 -27.01 -34.33
N ASN A 158 -25.96 -27.26 -34.62
CA ASN A 158 -26.74 -28.35 -34.03
C ASN A 158 -26.13 -29.77 -34.10
N LYS A 159 -25.18 -29.99 -34.99
CA LYS A 159 -24.53 -31.29 -35.23
C LYS A 159 -23.18 -31.41 -34.53
N HIS A 160 -22.79 -30.41 -33.75
CA HIS A 160 -21.54 -30.45 -32.99
C HIS A 160 -21.76 -31.17 -31.66
N THR A 161 -21.65 -32.46 -31.66
CA THR A 161 -21.69 -33.28 -30.44
C THR A 161 -20.48 -32.99 -29.54
N ARG A 162 -20.52 -33.49 -28.30
CA ARG A 162 -19.39 -33.42 -27.36
C ARG A 162 -18.07 -33.87 -28.00
N ASP A 163 -18.09 -35.00 -28.71
CA ASP A 163 -16.91 -35.59 -29.30
C ASP A 163 -16.43 -34.85 -30.56
N GLU A 164 -17.25 -33.97 -31.11
CA GLU A 164 -16.93 -33.13 -32.26
C GLU A 164 -16.50 -31.71 -31.88
N CYS A 165 -17.07 -31.13 -30.80
CA CYS A 165 -16.86 -29.75 -30.46
C CYS A 165 -17.09 -29.47 -28.96
N SER A 166 -16.20 -29.89 -28.09
CA SER A 166 -16.14 -29.38 -26.70
C SER A 166 -14.86 -28.57 -26.48
N ILE A 167 -14.93 -27.62 -25.59
CA ILE A 167 -13.88 -26.61 -25.38
C ILE A 167 -13.59 -26.48 -23.91
N ASP A 168 -12.30 -26.45 -23.56
CA ASP A 168 -11.79 -26.00 -22.26
C ASP A 168 -11.19 -24.60 -22.39
N VAL A 169 -11.75 -23.64 -21.66
CA VAL A 169 -11.18 -22.30 -21.53
C VAL A 169 -10.44 -22.21 -20.21
N GLN A 170 -9.12 -22.30 -20.27
CA GLN A 170 -8.28 -22.14 -19.10
C GLN A 170 -8.02 -20.66 -18.83
N VAL A 171 -8.34 -20.21 -17.63
CA VAL A 171 -8.09 -18.87 -17.14
C VAL A 171 -7.09 -18.96 -16.00
N VAL A 172 -5.98 -18.24 -16.12
CA VAL A 172 -4.95 -18.17 -15.11
C VAL A 172 -4.87 -16.75 -14.61
N CYS A 173 -5.06 -16.56 -13.31
CA CYS A 173 -5.07 -15.26 -12.66
C CYS A 173 -3.93 -15.16 -11.64
N ARG A 174 -3.27 -14.02 -11.63
CA ARG A 174 -2.22 -13.69 -10.66
C ARG A 174 -2.86 -13.03 -9.43
N VAL A 175 -2.48 -13.46 -8.25
CA VAL A 175 -2.89 -12.84 -6.99
C VAL A 175 -2.20 -11.48 -6.85
N THR A 176 -3.00 -10.44 -6.56
CA THR A 176 -2.56 -9.07 -6.26
C THR A 176 -3.05 -8.59 -4.90
N ASP A 177 -3.80 -9.42 -4.19
CA ASP A 177 -4.40 -9.09 -2.90
C ASP A 177 -3.34 -8.89 -1.82
N SER A 178 -3.33 -7.71 -1.19
CA SER A 178 -2.37 -7.35 -0.15
C SER A 178 -2.51 -8.19 1.12
N LYS A 179 -3.71 -8.67 1.44
CA LYS A 179 -3.92 -9.53 2.62
C LYS A 179 -3.20 -10.87 2.46
N VAL A 180 -3.17 -11.40 1.23
CA VAL A 180 -2.42 -12.63 0.91
C VAL A 180 -0.93 -12.33 0.82
N LEU A 181 -0.53 -11.37 -0.03
CA LEU A 181 0.88 -11.15 -0.40
C LEU A 181 1.69 -10.46 0.69
N LEU A 182 1.11 -9.51 1.39
CA LEU A 182 1.79 -8.74 2.44
C LEU A 182 1.37 -9.19 3.85
N GLY A 183 0.11 -9.59 4.02
CA GLY A 183 -0.44 -10.03 5.31
C GLY A 183 -0.27 -11.51 5.60
N GLY A 184 0.10 -12.33 4.62
CA GLY A 184 0.25 -13.78 4.76
C GLY A 184 -1.06 -14.52 5.08
N GLN A 185 -2.22 -13.88 4.80
CA GLN A 185 -3.54 -14.46 5.05
C GLN A 185 -3.97 -15.37 3.91
N SER A 186 -4.70 -16.43 4.23
CA SER A 186 -5.40 -17.24 3.23
C SER A 186 -6.66 -16.51 2.77
N LYS A 187 -6.92 -16.51 1.45
CA LYS A 187 -8.13 -15.94 0.86
C LYS A 187 -8.70 -16.85 -0.22
N THR A 188 -10.01 -17.02 -0.21
CA THR A 188 -10.74 -17.73 -1.25
C THR A 188 -11.27 -16.74 -2.29
N PHE A 189 -10.99 -17.02 -3.55
CA PHE A 189 -11.40 -16.25 -4.70
C PHE A 189 -12.45 -17.02 -5.48
N ALA A 190 -13.63 -16.43 -5.65
CA ALA A 190 -14.68 -16.97 -6.50
C ALA A 190 -14.53 -16.38 -7.91
N ASN A 191 -14.28 -17.22 -8.90
CA ASN A 191 -14.24 -16.83 -10.29
C ASN A 191 -15.57 -17.16 -10.96
N LYS A 192 -16.19 -16.14 -11.57
CA LYS A 192 -17.47 -16.21 -12.26
C LYS A 192 -17.24 -16.03 -13.76
N VAL A 193 -17.93 -16.83 -14.54
CA VAL A 193 -17.95 -16.72 -16.00
C VAL A 193 -19.37 -16.71 -16.51
N THR A 194 -19.62 -15.93 -17.56
CA THR A 194 -20.87 -15.91 -18.29
C THR A 194 -20.59 -16.31 -19.73
N LEU A 195 -21.26 -17.35 -20.21
CA LEU A 195 -21.31 -17.70 -21.62
C LEU A 195 -22.58 -17.04 -22.21
N GLN A 196 -22.40 -16.14 -23.17
CA GLN A 196 -23.47 -15.34 -23.76
C GLN A 196 -23.67 -15.73 -25.23
N SER A 197 -24.91 -15.95 -25.63
CA SER A 197 -25.27 -16.07 -27.05
C SER A 197 -25.66 -14.71 -27.64
N ASN A 198 -25.66 -14.60 -28.97
CA ASN A 198 -26.06 -13.37 -29.67
C ASN A 198 -27.55 -13.04 -29.51
N ASP A 199 -28.39 -14.03 -29.22
CA ASP A 199 -29.82 -13.87 -28.97
C ASP A 199 -30.18 -13.52 -27.52
N GLY A 200 -29.15 -13.34 -26.67
CA GLY A 200 -29.27 -12.89 -25.29
C GLY A 200 -29.42 -13.99 -24.25
N GLU A 201 -29.30 -15.27 -24.61
CA GLU A 201 -29.24 -16.36 -23.67
C GLU A 201 -27.89 -16.30 -22.89
N GLU A 202 -27.96 -16.43 -21.56
CA GLU A 202 -26.79 -16.40 -20.70
C GLU A 202 -26.70 -17.66 -19.83
N HIS A 203 -25.53 -18.30 -19.82
CA HIS A 203 -25.19 -19.46 -18.98
C HIS A 203 -24.11 -19.04 -17.99
N LEU A 204 -24.32 -19.31 -16.71
CA LEU A 204 -23.43 -18.94 -15.62
C LEU A 204 -22.73 -20.16 -15.03
N ALA A 205 -21.42 -20.04 -14.81
CA ALA A 205 -20.66 -20.99 -14.02
C ALA A 205 -19.73 -20.26 -13.03
N THR A 206 -19.57 -20.85 -11.84
CA THR A 206 -18.75 -20.31 -10.78
C THR A 206 -17.90 -21.42 -10.17
N SER A 207 -16.67 -21.11 -9.81
CA SER A 207 -15.82 -22.00 -9.03
C SER A 207 -14.91 -21.16 -8.13
N SER A 208 -14.53 -21.71 -6.97
CA SER A 208 -13.68 -21.05 -6.00
C SER A 208 -12.30 -21.69 -5.96
N SER A 209 -11.29 -20.88 -5.73
CA SER A 209 -9.92 -21.31 -5.47
C SER A 209 -9.38 -20.56 -4.26
N THR A 210 -8.65 -21.25 -3.39
CA THR A 210 -8.03 -20.63 -2.21
C THR A 210 -6.55 -20.39 -2.49
N ALA A 211 -6.13 -19.15 -2.35
CA ALA A 211 -4.73 -18.77 -2.37
C ALA A 211 -4.21 -18.52 -0.95
N ALA A 212 -3.10 -19.15 -0.63
CA ALA A 212 -2.38 -18.96 0.62
C ALA A 212 -0.88 -19.01 0.35
N LEU A 213 -0.09 -18.27 1.13
CA LEU A 213 1.36 -18.38 1.09
C LEU A 213 1.82 -19.50 2.00
N GLU A 214 2.71 -20.36 1.52
CA GLU A 214 3.42 -21.34 2.38
C GLU A 214 4.35 -20.62 3.37
N LYS A 215 4.91 -19.48 2.97
CA LYS A 215 5.78 -18.63 3.78
C LYS A 215 5.33 -17.18 3.66
N ASN A 216 5.38 -16.45 4.75
CA ASN A 216 5.17 -15.00 4.72
C ASN A 216 6.19 -14.33 3.80
N SER A 217 5.77 -13.28 3.10
CA SER A 217 6.68 -12.46 2.28
C SER A 217 7.74 -11.72 3.08
N LEU A 218 7.62 -11.71 4.40
CA LEU A 218 8.52 -11.08 5.35
C LEU A 218 8.82 -12.04 6.49
N ASP A 219 10.10 -12.25 6.79
CA ASP A 219 10.54 -13.05 7.93
C ASP A 219 11.59 -12.30 8.74
N LYS A 220 11.70 -12.62 10.04
CA LYS A 220 12.67 -12.02 10.96
C LYS A 220 13.16 -13.08 11.93
N SER A 221 14.46 -13.08 12.19
CA SER A 221 15.10 -14.04 13.06
C SER A 221 16.32 -13.43 13.77
N HIS A 222 16.74 -14.09 14.83
CA HIS A 222 17.98 -13.86 15.56
C HIS A 222 18.77 -15.18 15.68
N PRO A 223 20.09 -15.14 15.98
CA PRO A 223 20.85 -16.35 16.25
C PRO A 223 20.50 -16.96 17.61
N GLU A 224 20.70 -18.25 17.76
CA GLU A 224 20.43 -18.97 19.03
C GLU A 224 21.35 -18.53 20.18
N THR A 225 22.52 -17.98 19.88
CA THR A 225 23.51 -17.53 20.86
C THR A 225 23.85 -16.06 20.64
N PHE A 226 24.05 -15.34 21.73
CA PHE A 226 24.34 -13.91 21.74
C PHE A 226 25.78 -13.63 22.14
N ASN A 227 26.31 -12.55 21.63
CA ASN A 227 27.65 -12.05 22.01
C ASN A 227 27.48 -10.89 23.01
N GLY A 228 27.46 -11.22 24.30
CA GLY A 228 27.22 -10.23 25.34
C GLY A 228 25.88 -9.53 25.20
N GLN A 229 25.91 -8.19 25.15
CA GLN A 229 24.73 -7.35 25.00
C GLN A 229 24.17 -7.28 23.58
N THR A 230 24.84 -7.87 22.58
CA THR A 230 24.50 -7.63 21.20
C THR A 230 23.68 -8.75 20.59
N ILE A 231 22.68 -8.38 19.79
CA ILE A 231 21.86 -9.28 18.99
C ILE A 231 22.01 -8.90 17.53
N LYS A 232 22.36 -9.86 16.68
CA LYS A 232 22.35 -9.67 15.23
C LYS A 232 21.04 -10.16 14.65
N TYR A 233 20.18 -9.24 14.21
CA TYR A 233 18.94 -9.58 13.54
C TYR A 233 19.14 -9.80 12.04
N THR A 234 18.31 -10.69 11.50
CA THR A 234 18.18 -10.94 10.07
C THR A 234 16.74 -10.76 9.66
N ILE A 235 16.49 -9.89 8.69
CA ILE A 235 15.19 -9.74 8.02
C ILE A 235 15.31 -10.34 6.63
N THR A 236 14.41 -11.25 6.27
CA THR A 236 14.26 -11.71 4.89
C THR A 236 13.01 -11.08 4.30
N ALA A 237 13.21 -10.13 3.41
CA ALA A 237 12.16 -9.37 2.77
C ALA A 237 11.88 -9.90 1.36
N ASN A 238 10.59 -9.99 1.00
CA ASN A 238 10.13 -10.59 -0.25
C ASN A 238 10.65 -12.01 -0.45
N THR A 239 10.38 -12.88 0.49
CA THR A 239 10.89 -14.27 0.57
C THR A 239 10.66 -15.09 -0.70
N LEU A 240 9.65 -14.73 -1.50
CA LEU A 240 9.25 -15.41 -2.72
C LEU A 240 9.80 -14.76 -3.99
N SER A 241 10.54 -13.67 -3.89
CA SER A 241 11.03 -12.87 -5.04
C SER A 241 9.91 -12.44 -6.00
N GLN A 242 8.71 -12.19 -5.47
CA GLN A 242 7.51 -11.89 -6.26
C GLN A 242 7.32 -10.38 -6.43
N LYS A 243 6.55 -9.99 -7.45
CA LYS A 243 6.02 -8.64 -7.54
C LYS A 243 4.95 -8.44 -6.46
N LEU A 244 5.30 -7.72 -5.40
CA LEU A 244 4.39 -7.41 -4.31
C LEU A 244 3.68 -6.06 -4.55
N PRO A 245 2.47 -5.88 -4.01
CA PRO A 245 1.77 -4.60 -4.07
C PRO A 245 2.61 -3.49 -3.44
N SER A 246 2.75 -2.38 -4.14
CA SER A 246 3.51 -1.22 -3.69
C SER A 246 2.80 0.07 -4.08
N ASN A 247 2.84 1.05 -3.20
CA ASN A 247 2.34 2.41 -3.45
C ASN A 247 3.45 3.34 -3.96
N ASP A 248 4.69 2.86 -4.05
CA ASP A 248 5.88 3.65 -4.43
C ASP A 248 6.62 3.00 -5.61
N GLY A 249 5.94 2.94 -6.77
CA GLY A 249 6.52 2.42 -8.00
C GLY A 249 7.06 0.99 -7.85
N ASN A 250 8.37 0.80 -8.09
CA ASN A 250 9.05 -0.50 -7.97
C ASN A 250 9.76 -0.72 -6.63
N LYS A 251 9.49 0.10 -5.62
CA LYS A 251 10.09 -0.03 -4.29
C LYS A 251 9.10 -0.60 -3.29
N LEU A 252 9.61 -1.38 -2.36
CA LEU A 252 8.89 -1.87 -1.19
C LEU A 252 9.51 -1.24 0.05
N THR A 253 8.69 -0.69 0.94
CA THR A 253 9.17 -0.13 2.20
C THR A 253 8.71 -1.00 3.37
N LEU A 254 9.66 -1.45 4.17
CA LEU A 254 9.41 -2.10 5.44
C LEU A 254 9.68 -1.15 6.60
N VAL A 255 8.99 -1.39 7.69
CA VAL A 255 9.15 -0.68 8.96
C VAL A 255 9.58 -1.70 10.00
N ASP A 256 10.71 -1.44 10.63
CA ASP A 256 11.22 -2.26 11.74
C ASP A 256 11.12 -1.47 13.04
N LYS A 257 10.21 -1.90 13.91
CA LYS A 257 9.96 -1.28 15.21
C LYS A 257 10.73 -2.04 16.28
N LEU A 258 11.83 -1.45 16.73
CA LEU A 258 12.65 -2.01 17.80
C LEU A 258 11.96 -1.83 19.16
N GLY A 259 12.15 -2.81 20.06
CA GLY A 259 11.73 -2.71 21.46
C GLY A 259 12.45 -1.56 22.20
N ASP A 260 11.86 -1.10 23.29
CA ASP A 260 12.32 0.10 23.99
C ASP A 260 13.73 -0.05 24.59
N ASN A 261 14.14 -1.27 24.91
CA ASN A 261 15.46 -1.60 25.44
C ASN A 261 16.51 -1.91 24.35
N LEU A 262 16.16 -1.76 23.06
CA LEU A 262 17.07 -1.98 21.95
C LEU A 262 17.63 -0.68 21.39
N GLU A 263 18.93 -0.63 21.23
CA GLU A 263 19.66 0.44 20.55
C GLU A 263 20.25 -0.08 19.25
N LEU A 264 19.84 0.49 18.13
CA LEU A 264 20.31 0.11 16.80
C LEU A 264 21.72 0.63 16.54
N ASP A 265 22.65 -0.24 16.15
CA ASP A 265 23.84 0.20 15.43
C ASP A 265 23.51 0.39 13.96
N ILE A 266 23.14 1.62 13.60
CA ILE A 266 22.70 1.96 12.25
C ILE A 266 23.77 1.77 11.18
N THR A 267 25.04 1.78 11.58
CA THR A 267 26.19 1.57 10.69
C THR A 267 26.40 0.08 10.35
N SER A 268 25.80 -0.81 11.13
CA SER A 268 25.88 -2.26 10.92
C SER A 268 24.89 -2.79 9.88
N ILE A 269 24.01 -1.95 9.35
CA ILE A 269 22.97 -2.38 8.41
C ILE A 269 23.58 -2.75 7.07
N GLU A 270 23.44 -4.00 6.70
CA GLU A 270 23.83 -4.55 5.39
C GLU A 270 22.59 -5.14 4.69
N ALA A 271 22.53 -5.00 3.36
CA ALA A 271 21.53 -5.63 2.54
C ALA A 271 22.16 -6.41 1.39
N LYS A 272 21.73 -7.64 1.19
CA LYS A 272 22.24 -8.54 0.14
C LYS A 272 21.08 -9.21 -0.59
N ASP A 273 21.26 -9.50 -1.88
CA ASP A 273 20.35 -10.35 -2.64
C ASP A 273 20.58 -11.84 -2.33
N ASP A 274 19.79 -12.70 -2.95
CA ASP A 274 19.85 -14.16 -2.80
C ASP A 274 21.21 -14.75 -3.27
N ALA A 275 21.92 -14.05 -4.15
CA ALA A 275 23.25 -14.44 -4.64
C ALA A 275 24.39 -13.91 -3.73
N GLY A 276 24.05 -13.16 -2.69
CA GLY A 276 25.02 -12.56 -1.75
C GLY A 276 25.61 -11.23 -2.21
N ASN A 277 25.14 -10.66 -3.32
CA ASN A 277 25.60 -9.35 -3.79
C ASN A 277 25.01 -8.24 -2.93
N SER A 278 25.78 -7.19 -2.67
CA SER A 278 25.31 -6.00 -1.95
C SER A 278 24.22 -5.29 -2.74
N VAL A 279 23.15 -4.91 -2.05
CA VAL A 279 22.01 -4.18 -2.61
C VAL A 279 21.95 -2.79 -2.00
N GLN A 280 21.84 -1.78 -2.86
CA GLN A 280 21.61 -0.41 -2.38
C GLN A 280 20.20 -0.30 -1.85
N ILE A 281 20.06 0.21 -0.64
CA ILE A 281 18.80 0.43 0.05
C ILE A 281 18.72 1.87 0.52
N GLU A 282 17.50 2.40 0.58
CA GLU A 282 17.23 3.64 1.29
C GLU A 282 16.83 3.31 2.72
N LYS A 283 17.31 4.07 3.67
CA LYS A 283 17.03 3.85 5.10
C LYS A 283 16.86 5.17 5.82
N ALA A 284 15.95 5.19 6.79
CA ALA A 284 15.74 6.31 7.70
C ALA A 284 15.44 5.77 9.09
N PHE A 285 15.82 6.50 10.12
CA PHE A 285 15.61 6.09 11.50
C PHE A 285 14.93 7.20 12.30
N ASN A 286 13.85 6.87 12.97
CA ASN A 286 13.19 7.76 13.91
C ASN A 286 13.56 7.36 15.35
N PRO A 287 14.42 8.14 16.03
CA PRO A 287 14.88 7.82 17.38
C PRO A 287 13.77 7.94 18.45
N GLU A 288 12.76 8.78 18.23
CA GLU A 288 11.68 8.96 19.20
C GLU A 288 10.76 7.75 19.28
N THR A 289 10.49 7.10 18.14
CA THR A 289 9.64 5.91 18.04
C THR A 289 10.44 4.61 17.99
N ASN A 290 11.76 4.67 17.95
CA ASN A 290 12.69 3.56 17.76
C ASN A 290 12.38 2.73 16.51
N THR A 291 12.16 3.42 15.39
CA THR A 291 11.66 2.81 14.17
C THR A 291 12.64 3.02 13.02
N LEU A 292 13.05 1.93 12.39
CA LEU A 292 13.87 1.92 11.19
C LEU A 292 12.99 1.67 9.97
N GLU A 293 13.00 2.59 9.01
CA GLU A 293 12.37 2.40 7.70
C GLU A 293 13.43 2.00 6.68
N ILE A 294 13.15 0.98 5.89
CA ILE A 294 14.04 0.50 4.82
C ILE A 294 13.23 0.34 3.54
N SER A 295 13.69 0.97 2.45
CA SER A 295 13.13 0.79 1.12
C SER A 295 14.06 -0.07 0.27
N ILE A 296 13.49 -1.12 -0.31
CA ILE A 296 14.16 -2.15 -1.11
C ILE A 296 13.56 -2.22 -2.51
N PRO A 297 14.29 -2.71 -3.52
CA PRO A 297 13.73 -3.01 -4.82
C PRO A 297 12.67 -4.12 -4.73
N ASN A 298 11.57 -3.98 -5.52
CA ASN A 298 10.57 -5.03 -5.66
C ASN A 298 11.07 -6.19 -6.53
N GLU A 299 10.36 -7.30 -6.56
CA GLU A 299 10.64 -8.49 -7.38
C GLU A 299 11.97 -9.20 -7.05
N LYS A 300 12.56 -8.88 -5.90
CA LYS A 300 13.79 -9.50 -5.39
C LYS A 300 13.65 -9.87 -3.93
N LYS A 301 14.21 -11.01 -3.57
CA LYS A 301 14.42 -11.38 -2.17
C LYS A 301 15.66 -10.64 -1.66
N ILE A 302 15.48 -9.91 -0.58
CA ILE A 302 16.55 -9.12 0.06
C ILE A 302 16.74 -9.62 1.49
N ILE A 303 17.97 -9.90 1.85
CA ILE A 303 18.39 -10.28 3.19
C ILE A 303 19.06 -9.05 3.82
N ILE A 304 18.46 -8.56 4.90
CA ILE A 304 18.95 -7.39 5.64
C ILE A 304 19.45 -7.87 7.00
N THR A 305 20.67 -7.52 7.35
CA THR A 305 21.23 -7.81 8.67
C THR A 305 21.66 -6.53 9.35
N TYR A 306 21.49 -6.49 10.67
CA TYR A 306 21.95 -5.39 11.51
C TYR A 306 22.13 -5.87 12.96
N THR A 307 22.87 -5.08 13.73
CA THR A 307 23.17 -5.37 15.14
C THR A 307 22.46 -4.36 16.03
N VAL A 308 21.94 -4.84 17.13
CA VAL A 308 21.41 -4.01 18.22
C VAL A 308 22.14 -4.31 19.51
N THR A 309 22.20 -3.32 20.40
CA THR A 309 22.64 -3.49 21.79
C THR A 309 21.42 -3.51 22.69
N VAL A 310 21.34 -4.46 23.60
CA VAL A 310 20.28 -4.52 24.61
C VAL A 310 20.72 -3.70 25.83
N ASN A 311 20.05 -2.59 26.09
CA ASN A 311 20.36 -1.68 27.19
C ASN A 311 19.70 -2.13 28.50
N ILE A 312 20.32 -3.12 29.14
CA ILE A 312 19.94 -3.60 30.46
C ILE A 312 21.21 -3.81 31.30
N ALA A 313 21.07 -3.81 32.61
CA ALA A 313 22.17 -4.19 33.49
C ALA A 313 22.59 -5.66 33.26
N PRO A 314 23.87 -6.00 33.47
CA PRO A 314 24.29 -7.41 33.45
C PRO A 314 23.53 -8.22 34.49
N ASP A 315 23.41 -9.53 34.24
CA ASP A 315 22.74 -10.52 35.12
C ASP A 315 21.22 -10.28 35.35
N ILE A 316 20.64 -9.33 34.61
CA ILE A 316 19.18 -9.12 34.59
C ILE A 316 18.60 -9.80 33.37
N SER A 317 17.51 -10.56 33.58
CA SER A 317 16.73 -11.12 32.48
C SER A 317 15.62 -10.16 32.05
N THR A 318 15.45 -9.99 30.74
CA THR A 318 14.37 -9.18 30.18
C THR A 318 13.81 -9.79 28.90
N LYS A 319 12.56 -9.49 28.63
CA LYS A 319 11.96 -9.79 27.33
C LYS A 319 12.40 -8.78 26.29
N VAL A 320 12.91 -9.27 25.16
CA VAL A 320 13.26 -8.47 24.00
C VAL A 320 12.26 -8.73 22.90
N SER A 321 11.75 -7.69 22.27
CA SER A 321 10.81 -7.78 21.15
C SER A 321 11.24 -6.85 20.02
N ASN A 322 11.17 -7.36 18.79
CA ASN A 322 11.55 -6.60 17.62
C ASN A 322 10.65 -6.99 16.45
N LYS A 323 9.87 -6.04 15.91
CA LYS A 323 8.81 -6.31 14.95
C LYS A 323 9.05 -5.60 13.63
N VAL A 324 8.98 -6.36 12.52
CA VAL A 324 9.04 -5.83 11.16
C VAL A 324 7.71 -6.02 10.45
N TYR A 325 7.31 -5.05 9.61
CA TYR A 325 6.10 -5.11 8.80
C TYR A 325 6.22 -4.27 7.53
N TRP A 326 5.39 -4.57 6.53
CA TRP A 326 5.31 -3.76 5.32
C TRP A 326 4.58 -2.45 5.59
N LYS A 327 5.20 -1.32 5.25
CA LYS A 327 4.61 0.02 5.49
C LYS A 327 3.25 0.20 4.81
N SER A 328 3.10 -0.33 3.59
CA SER A 328 1.86 -0.23 2.80
C SER A 328 0.71 -1.11 3.33
N TYR A 329 1.01 -2.12 4.15
CA TYR A 329 0.00 -3.02 4.73
C TYR A 329 -0.31 -2.69 6.19
N GLY A 330 0.70 -2.26 6.94
CA GLY A 330 0.58 -1.94 8.36
C GLY A 330 1.00 -3.06 9.29
N ASN A 331 0.87 -2.79 10.57
CA ASN A 331 1.44 -3.59 11.65
C ASN A 331 0.86 -5.02 11.79
N ASP A 332 -0.38 -5.25 11.33
CA ASP A 332 -1.08 -6.51 11.51
C ASP A 332 -0.48 -7.67 10.71
N GLY A 333 0.16 -7.38 9.58
CA GLY A 333 0.85 -8.36 8.73
C GLY A 333 2.32 -8.60 9.08
N GLY A 334 2.80 -8.04 10.18
CA GLY A 334 4.21 -8.07 10.54
C GLY A 334 4.69 -9.37 11.16
N LYS A 335 6.02 -9.54 11.17
CA LYS A 335 6.72 -10.59 11.88
C LYS A 335 7.33 -10.02 13.15
N ASN A 336 6.91 -10.53 14.30
CA ASN A 336 7.49 -10.18 15.60
C ASN A 336 8.46 -11.29 16.02
N ASP A 337 9.70 -10.89 16.28
CA ASP A 337 10.70 -11.75 16.84
C ASP A 337 10.83 -11.46 18.34
N VAL A 338 10.69 -12.47 19.16
CA VAL A 338 10.63 -12.34 20.62
C VAL A 338 11.63 -13.27 21.26
N ILE A 339 12.50 -12.69 22.08
CA ILE A 339 13.39 -13.40 22.98
C ILE A 339 12.77 -13.24 24.38
N PRO A 340 12.20 -14.29 24.98
CA PRO A 340 11.47 -14.15 26.24
C PRO A 340 12.35 -13.81 27.42
N ASP A 341 13.58 -14.35 27.46
CA ASP A 341 14.48 -14.27 28.60
C ASP A 341 15.91 -13.97 28.15
N PHE A 342 16.11 -12.75 27.60
CA PHE A 342 17.43 -12.28 27.26
C PHE A 342 18.20 -11.86 28.52
N SER A 343 19.39 -12.39 28.72
CA SER A 343 20.34 -11.96 29.74
C SER A 343 21.76 -12.09 29.22
N TYR A 344 22.67 -11.36 29.80
CA TYR A 344 24.09 -11.48 29.50
C TYR A 344 24.91 -11.30 30.77
N ASN A 345 26.06 -11.96 30.83
CA ASN A 345 27.04 -11.81 31.91
C ASN A 345 28.21 -11.01 31.37
N LEU A 346 28.70 -10.05 32.12
CA LEU A 346 29.98 -9.47 31.86
C LEU A 346 31.03 -10.53 32.23
N ILE A 347 31.47 -11.31 31.23
CA ILE A 347 32.62 -12.18 31.42
C ILE A 347 33.79 -11.29 31.76
N ALA A 348 34.30 -11.38 32.97
CA ALA A 348 35.54 -10.81 33.37
C ALA A 348 36.65 -11.46 32.51
N GLY A 349 36.91 -10.90 31.33
CA GLY A 349 38.09 -11.23 30.56
C GLY A 349 39.27 -11.05 31.47
N GLY A 350 40.11 -12.05 31.53
CA GLY A 350 41.17 -12.24 32.51
C GLY A 350 41.82 -10.96 33.01
N SER A 351 42.04 -10.92 34.29
CA SER A 351 42.71 -9.89 35.06
C SER A 351 43.91 -9.26 34.33
N THR A 352 43.65 -8.23 33.54
CA THR A 352 44.61 -7.17 33.37
C THR A 352 44.01 -5.99 34.12
N THR A 353 44.62 -5.63 35.21
CA THR A 353 44.41 -4.38 35.93
C THR A 353 44.88 -3.24 35.01
N THR A 354 44.20 -2.98 33.94
CA THR A 354 44.32 -1.73 33.21
C THR A 354 43.32 -0.77 33.85
N THR A 355 43.85 0.22 34.53
CA THR A 355 43.15 1.41 35.00
C THR A 355 42.77 2.32 33.82
N ASP A 356 42.32 1.72 32.73
CA ASP A 356 41.94 2.49 31.57
C ASP A 356 40.56 3.11 31.85
N ASN A 357 40.51 4.41 31.80
CA ASN A 357 39.27 5.18 31.87
C ASN A 357 38.40 4.86 30.66
N PRO A 358 37.07 4.91 30.81
CA PRO A 358 36.19 4.65 29.68
C PRO A 358 36.34 5.75 28.63
N HIS A 359 36.21 5.38 27.35
CA HIS A 359 36.22 6.32 26.24
C HIS A 359 34.79 6.64 25.80
N LEU A 360 34.42 7.93 25.85
CA LEU A 360 33.14 8.40 25.31
C LEU A 360 33.32 8.79 23.84
N THR A 361 32.48 8.19 22.98
CA THR A 361 32.38 8.56 21.58
C THR A 361 30.95 8.98 21.25
N ILE A 362 30.80 10.14 20.63
CA ILE A 362 29.54 10.62 20.10
C ILE A 362 29.42 10.19 18.65
N LYS A 363 28.37 9.44 18.33
CA LYS A 363 27.99 9.07 16.96
C LYS A 363 26.91 10.02 16.50
N LYS A 364 27.16 10.75 15.42
CA LYS A 364 26.20 11.69 14.83
C LYS A 364 25.67 11.16 13.52
N ILE A 365 24.36 11.02 13.43
CA ILE A 365 23.68 10.36 12.32
C ILE A 365 22.56 11.27 11.79
N ASP A 366 22.46 11.35 10.47
CA ASP A 366 21.31 11.89 9.76
C ASP A 366 20.14 10.87 9.84
N GLN A 367 19.05 11.23 10.52
CA GLN A 367 17.94 10.29 10.70
C GLN A 367 17.15 10.01 9.40
N ASP A 368 17.18 10.93 8.43
CA ASP A 368 16.41 10.85 7.19
C ASP A 368 17.03 9.90 6.15
N ASN A 369 18.35 9.66 6.22
CA ASN A 369 19.05 8.75 5.31
C ASN A 369 19.98 7.75 6.02
N ALA A 370 20.06 7.82 7.35
CA ALA A 370 20.88 6.98 8.20
C ALA A 370 22.40 7.06 7.92
N ASN A 371 22.88 8.16 7.37
CA ASN A 371 24.29 8.37 7.10
C ASN A 371 24.99 9.09 8.26
N PRO A 372 26.29 8.84 8.47
CA PRO A 372 27.12 9.62 9.39
C PRO A 372 27.16 11.11 9.00
N MET A 373 27.15 11.98 10.01
CA MET A 373 27.19 13.44 9.81
C MET A 373 28.50 14.03 10.35
N SER A 374 29.25 14.67 9.48
CA SER A 374 30.46 15.45 9.84
C SER A 374 30.09 16.92 10.07
N GLY A 375 31.00 17.65 10.76
CA GLY A 375 30.88 19.10 10.94
C GLY A 375 29.89 19.52 12.03
N VAL A 376 29.45 18.60 12.89
CA VAL A 376 28.59 18.90 14.04
C VAL A 376 29.47 19.09 15.27
N THR A 377 29.34 20.24 15.93
CA THR A 377 30.14 20.55 17.12
C THR A 377 29.33 20.27 18.38
N PHE A 378 29.95 19.59 19.33
CA PHE A 378 29.38 19.28 20.64
C PHE A 378 30.18 19.93 21.77
N ASP A 379 29.43 20.32 22.82
CA ASP A 379 29.95 20.62 24.13
C ASP A 379 29.63 19.47 25.09
N ILE A 380 30.59 19.05 25.86
CA ILE A 380 30.49 18.00 26.87
C ILE A 380 30.81 18.57 28.21
N TYR A 381 29.94 18.35 29.18
CA TYR A 381 30.07 18.82 30.56
C TYR A 381 30.08 17.64 31.52
N GLU A 382 31.05 17.60 32.40
CA GLU A 382 30.98 16.73 33.57
C GLU A 382 29.90 17.21 34.51
N CYS A 383 29.10 16.28 35.03
CA CYS A 383 27.95 16.58 35.88
C CYS A 383 27.90 15.67 37.10
N LYS A 384 27.16 16.10 38.10
CA LYS A 384 26.83 15.31 39.28
C LYS A 384 25.34 15.41 39.60
N LEU A 385 24.81 14.38 40.25
CA LEU A 385 23.47 14.40 40.79
C LEU A 385 23.46 15.10 42.18
N ASN A 386 22.60 16.11 42.34
CA ASN A 386 22.39 16.77 43.60
C ASN A 386 20.89 16.77 43.94
N GLY A 387 20.50 15.80 44.75
CA GLY A 387 19.09 15.47 44.96
C GLY A 387 18.45 15.01 43.66
N ASP A 388 17.40 15.70 43.20
CA ASP A 388 16.69 15.38 41.96
C ASP A 388 17.16 16.23 40.76
N LYS A 389 18.35 16.83 40.81
CA LYS A 389 18.84 17.70 39.73
C LYS A 389 20.26 17.34 39.32
N ILE A 390 20.48 17.27 38.01
CA ILE A 390 21.80 17.17 37.40
C ILE A 390 22.42 18.58 37.37
N GLN A 391 23.64 18.71 37.86
CA GLN A 391 24.37 19.97 37.90
C GLN A 391 25.75 19.79 37.25
N ARG A 392 26.14 20.78 36.45
CA ARG A 392 27.49 20.82 35.84
C ARG A 392 28.56 21.09 36.91
N VAL A 393 29.68 20.41 36.74
CA VAL A 393 30.88 20.62 37.55
C VAL A 393 31.66 21.80 36.95
N GLU A 394 32.12 22.73 37.79
CA GLU A 394 32.90 23.87 37.33
C GLU A 394 34.24 23.40 36.76
N GLY A 395 34.61 23.87 35.57
CA GLY A 395 35.84 23.52 34.88
C GLY A 395 35.86 22.15 34.17
N GLY A 396 34.81 21.32 34.37
CA GLY A 396 34.68 20.01 33.71
C GLY A 396 34.01 20.12 32.35
N THR A 397 34.64 20.73 31.35
CA THR A 397 34.06 20.90 30.01
C THR A 397 35.07 20.65 28.89
N THR A 398 34.59 20.08 27.79
CA THR A 398 35.34 19.95 26.55
C THR A 398 34.43 20.15 25.35
N SER A 399 35.00 20.33 24.18
CA SER A 399 34.27 20.51 22.92
C SER A 399 35.00 19.83 21.78
N GLY A 400 34.22 19.39 20.78
CA GLY A 400 34.79 18.82 19.58
C GLY A 400 33.79 18.76 18.44
N GLU A 401 34.27 18.43 17.26
CA GLU A 401 33.53 18.35 16.03
C GLU A 401 33.55 16.92 15.47
N THR A 402 32.43 16.48 14.88
CA THR A 402 32.37 15.16 14.27
C THR A 402 33.09 15.12 12.93
N GLU A 403 33.90 14.07 12.75
CA GLU A 403 34.50 13.67 11.49
C GLU A 403 33.98 12.26 11.13
N ASN A 404 33.50 12.07 9.91
CA ASN A 404 32.86 10.81 9.49
C ASN A 404 31.77 10.32 10.48
N GLY A 405 31.03 11.26 11.07
CA GLY A 405 30.00 10.99 12.05
C GLY A 405 30.44 10.66 13.45
N LEU A 406 31.75 10.77 13.77
CA LEU A 406 32.29 10.40 15.06
C LEU A 406 33.01 11.58 15.71
N TYR A 407 32.79 11.78 16.99
CA TYR A 407 33.61 12.59 17.86
C TYR A 407 34.05 11.76 19.08
N ALA A 408 35.28 11.31 19.09
CA ALA A 408 35.87 10.64 20.23
C ALA A 408 36.45 11.68 21.20
N VAL A 409 36.01 11.68 22.44
CA VAL A 409 36.52 12.57 23.49
C VAL A 409 37.95 12.20 23.82
N GLN A 410 38.88 13.15 23.74
CA GLN A 410 40.30 12.93 23.89
C GLN A 410 40.94 13.87 24.95
N ALA A 411 42.18 13.53 25.35
CA ALA A 411 42.96 14.36 26.24
C ALA A 411 43.04 15.83 25.78
N PRO A 412 43.06 16.81 26.69
CA PRO A 412 43.26 16.64 28.14
C PRO A 412 42.02 16.25 28.93
N PHE A 413 40.83 16.19 28.29
CA PHE A 413 39.61 15.78 28.99
C PHE A 413 39.59 14.26 29.13
N VAL A 414 39.35 13.78 30.34
CA VAL A 414 39.28 12.36 30.67
C VAL A 414 37.86 12.03 31.13
N THR A 415 37.31 10.98 30.56
CA THR A 415 36.00 10.43 31.01
C THR A 415 36.23 9.37 32.08
N TYR A 416 35.36 9.33 33.08
CA TYR A 416 35.47 8.41 34.21
C TYR A 416 34.22 7.53 34.29
N TYR A 417 34.38 6.30 34.79
CA TYR A 417 33.24 5.49 35.20
C TYR A 417 32.45 6.17 36.31
N ASN A 418 31.16 5.88 36.38
CA ASN A 418 30.26 6.34 37.42
C ASN A 418 30.13 7.87 37.49
N THR A 419 30.39 8.53 36.39
CA THR A 419 30.29 9.99 36.23
C THR A 419 29.27 10.33 35.15
N ILE A 420 28.42 11.33 35.42
CA ILE A 420 27.42 11.81 34.49
C ILE A 420 28.08 12.81 33.52
N TYR A 421 27.84 12.62 32.24
CA TYR A 421 28.19 13.58 31.21
C TYR A 421 26.93 14.14 30.53
N GLU A 422 26.86 15.47 30.43
CA GLU A 422 25.89 16.16 29.59
C GLU A 422 26.56 16.44 28.25
N VAL A 423 25.90 16.06 27.17
CA VAL A 423 26.32 16.31 25.79
C VAL A 423 25.30 17.21 25.12
N LYS A 424 25.77 18.34 24.57
CA LYS A 424 24.89 19.33 23.92
C LYS A 424 25.47 19.73 22.57
N GLU A 425 24.62 19.74 21.54
CA GLU A 425 25.01 20.22 20.22
C GLU A 425 25.17 21.74 20.25
N ARG A 426 26.31 22.23 19.78
CA ARG A 426 26.59 23.66 19.65
C ARG A 426 26.23 24.17 18.27
N ASN A 427 26.79 23.55 17.23
CA ASN A 427 26.57 23.91 15.84
C ASN A 427 26.22 22.69 15.02
N THR A 428 25.38 22.89 13.99
CA THR A 428 25.07 21.88 12.99
C THR A 428 25.24 22.48 11.58
N PRO A 429 25.59 21.68 10.58
CA PRO A 429 25.72 22.14 9.20
C PRO A 429 24.41 22.71 8.65
N ASP A 430 24.52 23.61 7.68
CA ASP A 430 23.37 24.13 6.94
C ASP A 430 22.58 22.98 6.31
N GLY A 431 21.25 23.15 6.27
CA GLY A 431 20.34 22.13 5.74
C GLY A 431 19.81 21.15 6.78
N TYR A 432 20.33 21.19 8.02
CA TYR A 432 19.85 20.35 9.12
C TYR A 432 19.15 21.18 10.20
N MET A 433 18.24 20.52 10.92
CA MET A 433 17.66 21.05 12.13
C MET A 433 18.62 20.81 13.29
N LYS A 434 18.98 21.88 14.00
CA LYS A 434 19.78 21.77 15.21
C LYS A 434 18.96 21.14 16.33
N ASP A 435 19.55 20.21 17.08
CA ASP A 435 18.97 19.69 18.31
C ASP A 435 19.48 20.49 19.51
N ASP A 436 18.61 21.32 20.07
CA ASP A 436 18.93 22.13 21.26
C ASP A 436 18.80 21.35 22.58
N SER A 437 18.51 20.06 22.52
CA SER A 437 18.35 19.21 23.70
C SER A 437 19.68 18.90 24.37
N SER A 438 19.63 18.62 25.67
CA SER A 438 20.73 18.02 26.39
C SER A 438 20.55 16.51 26.45
N TYR A 439 21.61 15.78 26.17
CA TYR A 439 21.73 14.34 26.33
C TYR A 439 22.59 14.03 27.55
N TYR A 440 22.22 13.03 28.31
CA TYR A 440 22.92 12.64 29.51
C TYR A 440 23.34 11.18 29.43
N ILE A 441 24.59 10.90 29.77
CA ILE A 441 25.10 9.54 29.77
C ILE A 441 25.93 9.31 31.05
N ILE A 442 25.76 8.14 31.64
CA ILE A 442 26.64 7.61 32.67
C ILE A 442 27.19 6.25 32.19
N CYS A 443 28.51 6.07 32.26
CA CYS A 443 29.15 4.78 32.04
C CYS A 443 29.41 4.11 33.38
N VAL A 444 28.76 2.97 33.57
CA VAL A 444 28.88 2.22 34.84
C VAL A 444 29.94 1.14 34.65
N ASP A 445 30.84 0.98 35.65
CA ASP A 445 31.90 -0.02 35.60
C ASP A 445 31.29 -1.46 35.62
N LYS A 446 32.15 -2.45 35.30
CA LYS A 446 31.75 -3.86 35.11
C LYS A 446 31.38 -4.63 36.39
N LYS A 447 31.09 -3.96 37.49
CA LYS A 447 30.73 -4.65 38.72
C LYS A 447 29.30 -5.16 38.67
N ASN A 448 29.03 -6.19 39.47
CA ASN A 448 27.67 -6.59 39.75
C ASN A 448 26.89 -5.37 40.32
N SER A 449 25.62 -5.22 39.94
CA SER A 449 24.78 -4.11 40.38
C SER A 449 24.68 -4.00 41.91
N ASP A 450 24.83 -5.10 42.64
CA ASP A 450 24.84 -5.10 44.10
C ASP A 450 26.10 -4.43 44.70
N ASP A 451 27.19 -4.40 43.94
CA ASP A 451 28.47 -3.80 44.34
C ASP A 451 28.60 -2.30 44.02
N TYR A 452 27.59 -1.71 43.37
CA TYR A 452 27.63 -0.28 43.07
C TYR A 452 27.53 0.57 44.34
N ALA A 453 28.32 1.63 44.40
CA ALA A 453 28.21 2.63 45.45
C ALA A 453 26.79 3.27 45.45
N ASP A 454 26.35 3.75 46.59
CA ASP A 454 24.98 4.26 46.74
C ASP A 454 24.69 5.48 45.86
N ASP A 455 25.67 6.34 45.58
CA ASP A 455 25.56 7.45 44.67
C ASP A 455 25.38 7.00 43.22
N VAL A 456 26.05 5.92 42.80
CA VAL A 456 25.88 5.33 41.47
C VAL A 456 24.46 4.72 41.36
N LYS A 457 24.01 3.98 42.36
CA LYS A 457 22.61 3.44 42.39
C LYS A 457 21.59 4.56 42.29
N GLN A 458 21.78 5.69 42.96
CA GLN A 458 20.91 6.85 42.88
C GLN A 458 20.91 7.45 41.46
N CYS A 459 22.07 7.57 40.81
CA CYS A 459 22.15 8.04 39.43
C CYS A 459 21.45 7.10 38.45
N ILE A 460 21.66 5.78 38.57
CA ILE A 460 20.99 4.80 37.74
C ILE A 460 19.46 4.88 37.95
N ALA A 461 19.00 4.92 39.19
CA ALA A 461 17.59 5.04 39.51
C ALA A 461 16.97 6.35 39.00
N TYR A 462 17.76 7.43 38.96
CA TYR A 462 17.33 8.70 38.36
C TYR A 462 17.16 8.55 36.86
N PHE A 463 18.14 7.96 36.13
CA PHE A 463 18.04 7.74 34.67
C PHE A 463 16.92 6.77 34.30
N ASP A 464 16.69 5.72 35.06
CA ASP A 464 15.61 4.74 34.84
C ASP A 464 14.19 5.36 34.93
N LYS A 465 14.05 6.42 35.74
CA LYS A 465 12.79 7.19 35.81
C LYS A 465 12.57 8.09 34.61
N GLN A 466 13.59 8.39 33.83
CA GLN A 466 13.47 9.23 32.65
C GLN A 466 12.94 8.40 31.48
N SER A 467 11.72 8.65 31.08
CA SER A 467 11.09 7.95 29.94
C SER A 467 11.66 8.36 28.58
N ASN A 468 12.56 9.34 28.55
CA ASN A 468 13.11 9.90 27.32
C ASN A 468 14.52 9.31 27.04
N LYS A 469 14.78 8.97 25.77
CA LYS A 469 16.04 8.35 25.30
C LYS A 469 17.27 9.28 25.33
N LYS A 470 17.12 10.50 25.80
CA LYS A 470 18.20 11.46 26.02
C LYS A 470 18.98 11.19 27.32
N TYR A 471 18.51 10.22 28.11
CA TYR A 471 19.17 9.72 29.31
C TYR A 471 19.61 8.27 29.04
N LYS A 472 20.88 7.99 29.19
CA LYS A 472 21.46 6.66 28.90
C LYS A 472 22.36 6.18 30.02
N VAL A 473 22.12 4.97 30.49
CA VAL A 473 23.06 4.20 31.29
C VAL A 473 23.78 3.23 30.36
N ALA A 474 25.10 3.34 30.28
CA ALA A 474 25.92 2.45 29.50
C ALA A 474 26.69 1.50 30.43
N TYR A 475 26.39 0.21 30.33
CA TYR A 475 27.10 -0.86 31.03
C TYR A 475 28.22 -1.36 30.10
N SER A 476 29.41 -0.81 30.17
CA SER A 476 30.42 -1.08 29.18
C SER A 476 31.77 -1.54 29.75
N SER A 477 32.53 -2.12 28.85
CA SER A 477 33.88 -2.57 29.13
C SER A 477 34.91 -1.43 29.16
N THR A 478 35.04 -0.67 28.08
CA THR A 478 36.03 0.39 27.92
C THR A 478 35.52 1.55 27.10
N ASP A 479 34.64 1.27 26.14
CA ASP A 479 34.13 2.26 25.21
C ASP A 479 32.60 2.37 25.36
N PHE A 480 32.09 3.59 25.45
CA PHE A 480 30.69 3.84 25.45
C PHE A 480 30.32 4.91 24.44
N ASN A 481 29.22 4.63 23.73
CA ASN A 481 28.80 5.44 22.61
C ASN A 481 27.48 6.12 22.93
N LEU A 482 27.35 7.37 22.54
CA LEU A 482 26.11 8.11 22.53
C LEU A 482 25.74 8.44 21.07
N THR A 483 24.66 7.88 20.58
CA THR A 483 24.17 8.19 19.23
C THR A 483 23.15 9.32 19.28
N ILE A 484 23.40 10.39 18.51
CA ILE A 484 22.54 11.57 18.42
C ILE A 484 22.14 11.75 16.95
N TYR A 485 20.87 12.05 16.70
CA TYR A 485 20.30 12.15 15.36
C TYR A 485 19.90 13.59 15.06
N ASN A 486 20.12 14.05 13.82
CA ASN A 486 19.51 15.27 13.30
C ASN A 486 18.66 14.96 12.08
N SER A 487 17.58 15.73 11.94
CA SER A 487 16.71 15.69 10.76
C SER A 487 17.19 16.74 9.75
N GLN A 488 17.12 16.41 8.46
CA GLN A 488 17.26 17.41 7.41
C GLN A 488 16.06 18.36 7.44
N LYS A 489 16.29 19.65 7.17
CA LYS A 489 15.21 20.61 6.96
C LYS A 489 14.39 20.21 5.75
N GLY A 490 15.05 19.88 4.62
CA GLY A 490 14.41 19.46 3.39
C GLY A 490 13.40 20.48 2.85
N ILE A 491 12.55 20.06 1.91
CA ILE A 491 11.36 20.79 1.47
C ILE A 491 10.16 19.94 1.82
N LEU A 492 9.30 20.43 2.70
CA LEU A 492 8.11 19.74 3.17
C LEU A 492 6.95 19.98 2.21
N VAL A 493 6.25 18.93 1.81
CA VAL A 493 5.05 19.00 0.97
C VAL A 493 3.86 18.51 1.77
N LYS A 494 2.87 19.39 1.94
CA LYS A 494 1.57 19.11 2.56
C LYS A 494 0.51 18.98 1.50
N LYS A 495 -0.28 17.89 1.52
CA LYS A 495 -1.43 17.74 0.64
C LYS A 495 -2.69 18.29 1.27
N ALA A 496 -3.43 19.13 0.51
CA ALA A 496 -4.71 19.69 0.92
C ALA A 496 -5.78 19.49 -0.17
N PHE A 497 -7.06 19.57 0.24
CA PHE A 497 -8.20 19.35 -0.65
C PHE A 497 -9.29 20.41 -0.46
N ILE A 498 -10.01 20.71 -1.54
CA ILE A 498 -11.27 21.45 -1.55
C ILE A 498 -12.26 20.62 -2.40
N ASN A 499 -13.23 19.96 -1.76
CA ASN A 499 -14.05 18.92 -2.37
C ASN A 499 -15.47 19.36 -2.73
N ASN A 500 -15.83 20.61 -2.48
CA ASN A 500 -17.15 21.13 -2.83
C ASN A 500 -17.07 22.53 -3.44
N ALA A 501 -18.12 22.90 -4.17
CA ALA A 501 -18.21 24.19 -4.85
C ALA A 501 -18.21 25.40 -3.86
N MET A 502 -18.51 25.18 -2.59
CA MET A 502 -18.53 26.22 -1.55
C MET A 502 -17.19 26.37 -0.81
N GLY A 503 -16.18 25.52 -1.11
CA GLY A 503 -14.86 25.58 -0.47
C GLY A 503 -14.84 25.18 1.02
N THR A 504 -15.90 24.51 1.50
CA THR A 504 -16.05 24.16 2.92
C THR A 504 -15.69 22.73 3.27
N SER A 505 -15.52 21.85 2.29
CA SER A 505 -15.10 20.46 2.51
C SER A 505 -13.63 20.28 2.19
N HIS A 506 -12.83 19.95 3.23
CA HIS A 506 -11.39 19.74 3.15
C HIS A 506 -10.97 18.29 3.39
N LYS A 507 -11.91 17.35 3.35
CA LYS A 507 -11.62 15.93 3.60
C LYS A 507 -10.68 15.37 2.55
N PRO A 508 -9.67 14.56 2.94
CA PRO A 508 -8.83 13.86 1.99
C PRO A 508 -9.64 12.97 1.04
N VAL A 509 -9.19 12.91 -0.21
CA VAL A 509 -9.75 11.99 -1.21
C VAL A 509 -8.78 10.83 -1.37
N SER A 510 -9.28 9.59 -1.30
CA SER A 510 -8.45 8.40 -1.45
C SER A 510 -7.75 8.36 -2.82
N GLY A 511 -6.50 7.95 -2.80
CA GLY A 511 -5.64 7.88 -3.99
C GLY A 511 -4.20 8.19 -3.66
N THR A 512 -3.32 8.00 -4.63
CA THR A 512 -1.89 8.33 -4.53
C THR A 512 -1.61 9.62 -5.29
N TYR A 513 -1.06 10.61 -4.60
CA TYR A 513 -0.70 11.92 -5.14
C TYR A 513 0.81 11.97 -5.26
N THR A 514 1.31 12.26 -6.46
CA THR A 514 2.73 12.23 -6.80
C THR A 514 3.26 13.64 -6.97
N PHE A 515 4.42 13.94 -6.40
CA PHE A 515 5.07 15.25 -6.44
C PHE A 515 6.46 15.12 -7.04
N GLY A 516 6.78 15.96 -8.02
CA GLY A 516 8.10 16.11 -8.60
C GLY A 516 8.80 17.37 -8.09
N LEU A 517 10.10 17.25 -7.78
CA LEU A 517 10.98 18.37 -7.45
C LEU A 517 11.80 18.73 -8.68
N TYR A 518 11.85 20.01 -9.02
CA TYR A 518 12.56 20.55 -10.19
C TYR A 518 13.47 21.70 -9.79
N ASP A 519 14.49 21.96 -10.61
CA ASP A 519 15.39 23.11 -10.49
C ASP A 519 15.00 24.28 -11.41
N ASN A 520 13.85 24.17 -12.06
CA ASN A 520 13.35 25.19 -12.99
C ASN A 520 11.83 25.43 -12.83
N PRO A 521 11.34 26.66 -13.04
CA PRO A 521 9.95 27.03 -12.80
C PRO A 521 8.96 26.48 -13.84
N GLN A 522 9.44 25.92 -14.95
CA GLN A 522 8.62 25.32 -16.01
C GLN A 522 8.33 23.85 -15.74
N GLY A 523 9.02 23.19 -14.78
CA GLY A 523 8.93 21.76 -14.58
C GLY A 523 9.43 20.96 -15.77
N SER A 524 10.34 21.54 -16.57
CA SER A 524 10.87 20.90 -17.78
C SER A 524 11.94 19.85 -17.43
N GLY A 525 11.97 18.78 -18.22
CA GLY A 525 12.86 17.66 -17.99
C GLY A 525 12.31 16.66 -16.97
N SER A 526 13.14 15.71 -16.57
CA SER A 526 12.79 14.76 -15.50
C SER A 526 12.88 15.43 -14.13
N PRO A 527 12.00 15.12 -13.19
CA PRO A 527 12.13 15.62 -11.83
C PRO A 527 13.42 15.12 -11.18
N LEU A 528 14.06 15.96 -10.36
CA LEU A 528 15.26 15.60 -9.57
C LEU A 528 14.93 14.52 -8.54
N GLN A 529 13.76 14.61 -7.95
CA GLN A 529 13.21 13.63 -7.02
C GLN A 529 11.70 13.52 -7.21
N VAL A 530 11.15 12.36 -6.91
CA VAL A 530 9.70 12.10 -6.88
C VAL A 530 9.33 11.58 -5.50
N LYS A 531 8.25 12.10 -4.93
CA LYS A 531 7.66 11.66 -3.66
C LYS A 531 6.16 11.48 -3.81
N THR A 532 5.57 10.62 -2.98
CA THR A 532 4.15 10.32 -2.99
C THR A 532 3.50 10.52 -1.62
N ILE A 533 2.20 10.84 -1.65
CA ILE A 533 1.32 10.80 -0.48
C ILE A 533 0.12 9.96 -0.87
N THR A 534 -0.17 8.92 -0.10
CA THR A 534 -1.33 8.03 -0.33
C THR A 534 -2.34 8.19 0.78
N TYR A 535 -3.60 8.38 0.40
CA TYR A 535 -4.76 8.37 1.29
C TYR A 535 -5.62 7.14 1.04
N SER A 536 -5.96 6.44 2.10
CA SER A 536 -6.93 5.33 2.07
C SER A 536 -8.36 5.86 2.14
N THR A 537 -9.34 5.03 1.77
CA THR A 537 -10.76 5.41 1.88
C THR A 537 -11.15 5.69 3.33
N GLY A 538 -11.74 6.86 3.59
CA GLY A 538 -12.19 7.29 4.91
C GLY A 538 -11.10 7.88 5.80
N GLU A 539 -9.88 8.00 5.33
CA GLU A 539 -8.79 8.63 6.06
C GLU A 539 -9.01 10.14 6.17
N THR A 540 -8.76 10.71 7.35
CA THR A 540 -9.01 12.13 7.65
C THR A 540 -7.75 12.88 8.08
N GLU A 541 -6.66 12.19 8.37
CA GLU A 541 -5.42 12.78 8.85
C GLU A 541 -4.68 13.50 7.73
N GLU A 542 -4.07 14.64 8.07
CA GLU A 542 -3.19 15.37 7.17
C GLU A 542 -1.89 14.57 6.96
N LYS A 543 -1.45 14.47 5.72
CA LYS A 543 -0.20 13.78 5.37
C LYS A 543 0.79 14.71 4.71
N TYR A 544 2.05 14.38 4.94
CA TYR A 544 3.20 15.10 4.44
C TYR A 544 4.16 14.15 3.73
N THR A 545 4.94 14.70 2.82
CA THR A 545 6.17 14.09 2.33
C THR A 545 7.29 15.13 2.34
N LYS A 546 8.52 14.69 2.33
CA LYS A 546 9.68 15.59 2.43
C LYS A 546 10.71 15.23 1.36
N PHE A 547 11.13 16.21 0.57
CA PHE A 547 12.32 16.11 -0.28
C PHE A 547 13.55 16.38 0.57
N ILE A 548 14.54 15.49 0.52
CA ILE A 548 15.75 15.49 1.33
C ILE A 548 17.01 15.40 0.44
N ASN A 549 18.19 15.49 1.03
CA ASN A 549 19.47 15.48 0.31
C ASN A 549 19.57 16.61 -0.72
N LEU A 550 19.12 17.80 -0.33
CA LEU A 550 19.07 18.98 -1.17
C LEU A 550 20.21 19.96 -0.83
N ASN A 551 20.68 20.66 -1.84
CA ASN A 551 21.63 21.75 -1.63
C ASN A 551 20.89 22.98 -1.10
N PRO A 552 21.21 23.49 0.12
CA PRO A 552 20.51 24.63 0.71
C PRO A 552 20.72 25.95 -0.02
N LYS A 553 21.66 26.01 -0.98
CA LYS A 553 21.97 27.21 -1.79
C LYS A 553 21.23 27.24 -3.13
N ILE A 554 20.42 26.21 -3.43
CA ILE A 554 19.67 26.09 -4.69
C ILE A 554 18.21 26.42 -4.45
N THR A 555 17.58 27.08 -5.41
CA THR A 555 16.14 27.28 -5.49
C THR A 555 15.50 26.14 -6.25
N TYR A 556 14.41 25.61 -5.72
CA TYR A 556 13.68 24.48 -6.28
C TYR A 556 12.22 24.86 -6.56
N TYR A 557 11.53 23.96 -7.29
CA TYR A 557 10.11 24.07 -7.60
C TYR A 557 9.44 22.72 -7.39
N VAL A 558 8.30 22.71 -6.71
CA VAL A 558 7.53 21.47 -6.44
C VAL A 558 6.26 21.52 -7.28
N PHE A 559 6.02 20.48 -8.06
CA PHE A 559 4.79 20.29 -8.80
C PHE A 559 4.17 18.94 -8.52
N GLU A 560 2.84 18.90 -8.42
CA GLU A 560 2.09 17.65 -8.47
C GLU A 560 2.13 17.13 -9.91
N LEU A 561 2.21 15.82 -10.06
CA LEU A 561 2.19 15.15 -11.35
C LEU A 561 0.79 14.65 -11.68
N ASP A 562 0.36 14.78 -12.92
CA ASP A 562 -0.90 14.20 -13.41
C ASP A 562 -0.80 12.68 -13.59
N ASP A 563 -1.90 12.05 -14.05
CA ASP A 563 -1.95 10.60 -14.24
C ASP A 563 -1.00 10.08 -15.34
N GLU A 564 -0.48 10.95 -16.20
CA GLU A 564 0.56 10.65 -17.20
C GLU A 564 1.98 10.99 -16.71
N GLY A 565 2.13 11.46 -15.48
CA GLY A 565 3.43 11.83 -14.88
C GLY A 565 3.96 13.19 -15.29
N ARG A 566 3.14 14.07 -15.86
CA ARG A 566 3.52 15.44 -16.29
C ARG A 566 3.33 16.44 -15.14
N PRO A 567 4.24 17.41 -14.95
CA PRO A 567 4.10 18.42 -13.91
C PRO A 567 2.92 19.36 -14.19
N ILE A 568 2.08 19.56 -13.19
CA ILE A 568 0.95 20.49 -13.25
C ILE A 568 1.45 21.90 -12.93
N THR A 569 1.85 22.65 -13.93
CA THR A 569 2.41 24.00 -13.79
C THR A 569 1.35 25.11 -13.91
N ASN A 570 0.23 24.83 -14.58
CA ASN A 570 -0.86 25.77 -14.79
C ASN A 570 -1.95 25.60 -13.72
N THR A 571 -1.99 26.52 -12.77
CA THR A 571 -2.93 26.53 -11.65
C THR A 571 -4.35 26.99 -12.00
N SER A 572 -4.61 27.34 -13.26
CA SER A 572 -5.94 27.75 -13.74
C SER A 572 -6.61 26.69 -14.61
N GLN A 573 -5.88 25.67 -15.01
CA GLN A 573 -6.35 24.60 -15.88
C GLN A 573 -6.85 23.41 -15.07
N GLU A 574 -7.95 22.80 -15.53
CA GLU A 574 -8.41 21.51 -15.02
C GLU A 574 -7.51 20.39 -15.55
N VAL A 575 -7.07 19.53 -14.65
CA VAL A 575 -6.22 18.37 -14.93
C VAL A 575 -6.80 17.14 -14.25
N THR A 576 -6.47 15.96 -14.75
CA THR A 576 -6.90 14.70 -14.14
C THR A 576 -5.81 14.18 -13.20
N VAL A 577 -6.19 13.96 -11.94
CA VAL A 577 -5.34 13.32 -10.93
C VAL A 577 -6.18 12.25 -10.22
N ASN A 578 -5.69 11.02 -10.16
CA ASN A 578 -6.43 9.87 -9.62
C ASN A 578 -7.82 9.73 -10.29
N LYS A 579 -7.90 9.93 -11.60
CA LYS A 579 -9.12 9.87 -12.42
C LYS A 579 -10.18 10.92 -12.06
N LEU A 580 -9.86 11.93 -11.28
CA LEU A 580 -10.75 13.02 -10.89
C LEU A 580 -10.29 14.36 -11.46
N PRO A 581 -11.22 15.26 -11.85
CA PRO A 581 -10.89 16.57 -12.40
C PRO A 581 -10.57 17.55 -11.28
N TYR A 582 -9.33 18.05 -11.24
CA TYR A 582 -8.86 19.03 -10.27
C TYR A 582 -8.30 20.29 -10.93
N VAL A 583 -8.37 21.39 -10.18
CA VAL A 583 -7.47 22.52 -10.31
C VAL A 583 -6.49 22.45 -9.16
N VAL A 584 -5.19 22.48 -9.46
CA VAL A 584 -4.12 22.33 -8.47
C VAL A 584 -3.50 23.69 -8.20
N ASP A 585 -3.39 24.06 -6.92
CA ASP A 585 -2.74 25.29 -6.47
C ASP A 585 -1.58 25.01 -5.52
N TYR A 586 -0.60 25.91 -5.51
CA TYR A 586 0.63 25.80 -4.72
C TYR A 586 0.80 27.02 -3.85
N LYS A 587 0.98 26.82 -2.56
CA LYS A 587 1.24 27.90 -1.59
C LYS A 587 2.47 27.57 -0.79
N VAL A 588 3.48 28.43 -0.87
CA VAL A 588 4.64 28.36 0.02
C VAL A 588 4.29 29.04 1.34
N LYS A 589 4.48 28.35 2.45
CA LYS A 589 4.16 28.88 3.79
C LYS A 589 5.05 30.10 4.08
N GLY A 590 4.42 31.21 4.44
CA GLY A 590 5.14 32.46 4.70
C GLY A 590 5.43 33.31 3.45
N ASN A 591 5.14 32.82 2.23
CA ASN A 591 5.33 33.57 0.99
C ASN A 591 4.13 33.37 0.05
N SER A 592 3.33 34.39 -0.15
CA SER A 592 2.08 34.33 -0.93
C SER A 592 2.26 34.53 -2.43
N THR A 593 3.45 34.89 -2.91
CA THR A 593 3.68 35.33 -4.29
C THR A 593 4.69 34.51 -5.08
N SER A 594 5.53 33.70 -4.43
CA SER A 594 6.57 32.91 -5.08
C SER A 594 6.23 31.43 -5.07
N LYS A 595 6.42 30.75 -6.21
CA LYS A 595 6.41 29.28 -6.34
C LYS A 595 7.80 28.66 -6.09
N ALA A 596 8.81 29.50 -5.98
CA ALA A 596 10.19 29.10 -5.69
C ALA A 596 10.34 28.73 -4.22
N VAL A 597 11.00 27.62 -3.94
CA VAL A 597 11.23 27.08 -2.60
C VAL A 597 12.71 26.81 -2.35
N VAL A 598 13.12 26.96 -1.11
CA VAL A 598 14.45 26.60 -0.65
C VAL A 598 14.36 25.56 0.46
N VAL A 599 15.49 24.97 0.79
CA VAL A 599 15.57 24.00 1.91
C VAL A 599 15.06 24.65 3.20
N GLY A 600 14.09 24.00 3.83
CA GLY A 600 13.40 24.49 5.03
C GLY A 600 11.99 25.03 4.77
N ASP A 601 11.60 25.21 3.51
CA ASP A 601 10.26 25.65 3.16
C ASP A 601 9.21 24.52 3.24
N GLU A 602 7.94 24.94 3.44
CA GLU A 602 6.76 24.09 3.37
C GLU A 602 5.88 24.52 2.19
N VAL A 603 5.56 23.58 1.31
CA VAL A 603 4.64 23.79 0.19
C VAL A 603 3.33 23.10 0.49
N ILE A 604 2.23 23.85 0.44
CA ILE A 604 0.87 23.31 0.51
C ILE A 604 0.36 23.15 -0.92
N VAL A 605 0.11 21.92 -1.32
CA VAL A 605 -0.45 21.57 -2.63
C VAL A 605 -1.93 21.25 -2.46
N THR A 606 -2.79 22.11 -3.00
CA THR A 606 -4.24 22.03 -2.84
C THR A 606 -4.91 21.56 -4.13
N ASN A 607 -5.62 20.43 -4.07
CA ASN A 607 -6.48 19.95 -5.15
C ASN A 607 -7.92 20.40 -4.91
N SER A 608 -8.40 21.27 -5.79
CA SER A 608 -9.79 21.74 -5.79
C SER A 608 -10.59 20.94 -6.81
N LEU A 609 -11.51 20.08 -6.34
CA LEU A 609 -12.36 19.28 -7.20
C LEU A 609 -13.31 20.18 -7.98
N ARG A 610 -13.23 20.14 -9.31
CA ARG A 610 -14.20 20.81 -10.18
C ARG A 610 -15.46 19.94 -10.27
N THR A 611 -16.41 20.17 -9.38
CA THR A 611 -17.76 19.72 -9.64
C THR A 611 -18.27 20.47 -10.87
N LYS A 612 -18.64 19.74 -11.93
CA LYS A 612 -19.36 20.35 -13.05
C LYS A 612 -20.54 21.09 -12.42
N LYS A 613 -20.56 22.41 -12.49
CA LYS A 613 -21.76 23.17 -12.16
C LYS A 613 -22.85 22.57 -13.02
N LEU A 614 -23.85 21.95 -12.41
CA LEU A 614 -25.10 21.72 -13.11
C LEU A 614 -25.44 23.04 -13.80
N PRO A 615 -25.82 23.05 -15.09
CA PRO A 615 -26.23 24.27 -15.75
C PRO A 615 -27.17 24.98 -14.79
N SER A 616 -26.87 26.24 -14.48
CA SER A 616 -27.69 26.99 -13.52
C SER A 616 -29.14 26.79 -13.93
N ALA A 617 -30.05 26.61 -12.97
CA ALA A 617 -31.48 26.45 -13.21
C ALA A 617 -32.12 27.61 -13.99
N GLY A 618 -31.33 28.47 -14.60
CA GLY A 618 -31.62 29.59 -15.49
C GLY A 618 -31.08 29.44 -16.91
N SER A 619 -30.60 28.27 -17.34
CA SER A 619 -30.28 28.08 -18.75
C SER A 619 -31.54 28.20 -19.61
N ARG A 620 -31.43 28.77 -20.82
CA ARG A 620 -32.54 28.93 -21.76
C ARG A 620 -33.35 27.64 -21.95
N LEU A 621 -32.71 26.48 -21.88
CA LEU A 621 -33.37 25.15 -21.94
C LEU A 621 -34.31 24.91 -20.74
N THR A 622 -33.90 25.24 -19.51
CA THR A 622 -34.77 25.09 -18.34
C THR A 622 -35.98 26.02 -18.40
N LEU A 623 -35.79 27.24 -18.99
CA LEU A 623 -36.89 28.15 -19.24
C LEU A 623 -37.88 27.56 -20.27
N ILE A 624 -37.37 26.93 -21.34
CA ILE A 624 -38.16 26.29 -22.37
C ILE A 624 -38.93 25.08 -21.80
N TYR A 625 -38.33 24.24 -21.02
CA TYR A 625 -39.02 23.11 -20.36
C TYR A 625 -40.03 23.57 -19.32
N ARG A 626 -39.78 24.66 -18.60
CA ARG A 626 -40.75 25.25 -17.70
C ARG A 626 -41.94 25.88 -18.44
N GLN A 627 -41.71 26.53 -19.57
CA GLN A 627 -42.75 27.06 -20.43
C GLN A 627 -43.56 25.95 -21.12
N LEU A 628 -42.91 24.88 -21.59
CA LEU A 628 -43.59 23.69 -22.12
C LEU A 628 -44.38 22.95 -21.06
N GLY A 629 -43.87 22.82 -19.85
CA GLY A 629 -44.60 22.23 -18.73
C GLY A 629 -45.86 23.04 -18.35
N LEU A 630 -45.71 24.38 -18.27
CA LEU A 630 -46.85 25.28 -18.00
C LEU A 630 -47.89 25.25 -19.15
N ALA A 631 -47.43 25.15 -20.40
CA ALA A 631 -48.33 25.01 -21.58
C ALA A 631 -49.10 23.68 -21.56
N MET A 632 -48.46 22.57 -21.18
CA MET A 632 -49.12 21.27 -21.03
C MET A 632 -50.12 21.25 -19.87
N VAL A 633 -49.82 21.87 -18.74
CA VAL A 633 -50.75 22.01 -17.62
C VAL A 633 -51.94 22.90 -18.04
N GLY A 634 -51.68 24.01 -18.72
CA GLY A 634 -52.74 24.88 -19.27
C GLY A 634 -53.66 24.14 -20.25
N ALA A 635 -53.08 23.38 -21.18
CA ALA A 635 -53.85 22.57 -22.14
C ALA A 635 -54.69 21.49 -21.43
N SER A 636 -54.15 20.81 -20.43
CA SER A 636 -54.86 19.81 -19.63
C SER A 636 -56.04 20.41 -18.84
N CYS A 637 -55.83 21.59 -18.24
CA CYS A 637 -56.90 22.32 -17.55
C CYS A 637 -58.01 22.77 -18.53
N THR A 638 -57.63 23.19 -19.74
CA THR A 638 -58.60 23.59 -20.77
C THR A 638 -59.43 22.43 -21.24
N VAL A 639 -58.83 21.25 -21.48
CA VAL A 639 -59.53 20.01 -21.83
C VAL A 639 -60.48 19.58 -20.72
N LEU A 640 -60.03 19.63 -19.45
CA LEU A 640 -60.89 19.33 -18.29
C LEU A 640 -62.09 20.28 -18.16
N LEU A 641 -61.89 21.58 -18.43
CA LEU A 641 -62.97 22.58 -18.43
C LEU A 641 -63.98 22.34 -19.57
N ILE A 642 -63.46 21.94 -20.76
CA ILE A 642 -64.37 21.58 -21.90
C ILE A 642 -65.20 20.32 -21.56
N ILE A 643 -64.56 19.29 -21.02
CA ILE A 643 -65.22 18.07 -20.59
C ILE A 643 -66.29 18.39 -19.51
N TYR A 644 -65.89 19.22 -18.53
CA TYR A 644 -66.84 19.67 -17.48
C TYR A 644 -68.05 20.46 -18.05
N LYS A 645 -67.77 21.44 -18.92
CA LYS A 645 -68.88 22.20 -19.60
C LYS A 645 -69.76 21.31 -20.42
N ASN A 646 -69.19 20.35 -21.15
CA ASN A 646 -70.02 19.41 -21.95
C ASN A 646 -70.82 18.46 -21.04
N ARG A 647 -70.30 18.05 -19.91
CA ARG A 647 -71.08 17.26 -18.92
C ARG A 647 -72.20 18.05 -18.29
N VAL A 648 -71.94 19.31 -17.88
CA VAL A 648 -72.99 20.19 -17.34
C VAL A 648 -74.04 20.50 -18.36
N LYS A 649 -73.67 20.68 -19.63
CA LYS A 649 -74.64 20.88 -20.72
C LYS A 649 -75.53 19.64 -20.92
N LYS A 650 -74.93 18.44 -20.91
CA LYS A 650 -75.65 17.20 -21.03
C LYS A 650 -76.64 16.95 -19.87
N ILE A 651 -76.26 17.29 -18.63
CA ILE A 651 -77.13 17.21 -17.45
C ILE A 651 -78.28 18.19 -17.56
N LYS A 652 -78.05 19.43 -18.05
CA LYS A 652 -79.11 20.40 -18.26
C LYS A 652 -80.09 20.00 -19.38
N GLU A 653 -79.63 19.34 -20.46
CA GLU A 653 -80.43 18.83 -21.52
C GLU A 653 -81.29 17.61 -21.08
N GLU A 654 -80.82 16.80 -20.13
CA GLU A 654 -81.55 15.70 -19.50
C GLU A 654 -82.56 16.18 -18.45
N GLU A 655 -82.41 17.36 -17.84
CA GLU A 655 -83.34 17.99 -16.89
C GLU A 655 -84.51 18.74 -17.62
N ILE A 656 -84.30 19.20 -18.85
CA ILE A 656 -85.31 19.93 -19.63
C ILE A 656 -86.20 18.95 -20.46
N GLY A 657 -85.76 17.69 -20.58
CA GLY A 657 -86.46 16.66 -21.31
C GLY A 657 -87.38 15.74 -20.46
N LYS A 658 -87.61 16.09 -19.18
CA LYS A 658 -88.61 15.42 -18.32
C LYS A 658 -89.82 16.24 -18.10
#